data_48ac4a276b856dcc548d88ae4510ab7c
#
_entry.id   48ac4a276b856dcc548d88ae4510ab7c
#
_cell.length_a   1.000
_cell.length_b   1.000
_cell.length_c   1.000
_cell.angle_alpha   90.00
_cell.angle_beta   90.00
_cell.angle_gamma   90.00
#
_symmetry.space_group_name_H-M   'P 1'
#
loop_
_entity.id
_entity.type
_entity.pdbx_description
1 polymer ?
#
loop_
_entity_poly.entity_id
_entity_poly.type
_entity_poly.pdbx_seq_one_letter_code
_entity_poly.pdbx_strand_id
1 'polypeptide(L)'
;MKKSLLSYSLSLILGLGAMASLPVFANSATQPTAITNTQQQLGFELIKTTINKSPTDKAIYQGIRLANGMDVLLISDDKANKSLMSVGLPVGSMDDPVKQQGLAHYLEHMILMGSKAFPETNSLDGFLTKNGGYNNAFTASDRTVYYLEVNNNAFDEAVARLADAFAQPLLSETNAKKEVNAVNAEMVRAKSNDGFLMHDVNLATANPNHPITKFAVGNKVTLSDKADSKLQDELVKFYQQYYSANLMKAVLYSNQPIEKLAKLAEQTLGKVENKKLTAPTVDMPFFRAEDKAVMIHYKPVKPSKMLAISFDMPEDKAQFKHKTGAYLAYVFNNNTDGTLSDYLIKQGLSDSGVQSVANHDVSRNRGDFTFYIELTDKGLAEQDKIISLVFQQIEAVKKAGIQQSYFDELKESLSQEFQHLQTEKSGNYVADLVSQMMSYPLENIIDQPYAIEQMDTQAINAKLAEMTLANVRILLVDDKAKTDKKTKYFEAPYAVHKISEQQKAKWLDFSQNPELKLPALNPYFATDFSLNESDKSRLKPQLIEAEQGTQIYAMPSHYFANEPKAKISLVLGITPKVEDLKQAVSAVLLGYMGDLVQSKIDFQASIAGMSASVSMAENGVVLQADGYTQNLAKLLKDKMVLFQQFTLSEDTLAQAKQRYLEALDRAEKENALRQANEVITRFSSYPYFEMAKQRAMIEQVSLADIQQMREKLLNKATSLRVLAVGNLSDNQVKQIATEVETVFNNQNSQIDLGRYLDINQSQRKLNHIKQISHEDNALTIAYFPKGYDELQGLSRASLLKDILSRWYFDDLRTDKQLGYVVYAYNTRIGTTSGLQFSVQSPTASPKEIMQHNERFFKESLAKLNAMSAEEFEKYRASLLEVLQHKPESLDQEFAEFVTDFSRGNGQFDRKTKVIELIKQLTKQDILDFYQQAIIDQTGFVFASQAVGKNPKISQVAELKGFEKVESVEALQKGFEIKRY
;
A
#
# COMPACT_ATOMS: atom_id res chain seq x y z
N MET A 1 1.97 -11.08 -1.98
CA MET A 1 2.91 -10.14 -1.35
C MET A 1 3.65 -9.31 -2.42
N LYS A 2 2.95 -8.52 -3.24
CA LYS A 2 3.54 -7.66 -4.28
C LYS A 2 2.92 -6.25 -4.29
N LYS A 3 2.63 -5.66 -3.13
CA LYS A 3 2.05 -4.30 -3.04
C LYS A 3 2.76 -3.43 -1.99
N SER A 4 4.07 -3.45 -1.90
CA SER A 4 4.71 -2.59 -0.88
C SER A 4 6.03 -1.92 -1.26
N LEU A 5 6.35 -1.72 -2.53
CA LEU A 5 7.61 -1.04 -2.87
C LEU A 5 7.48 0.17 -3.81
N LEU A 6 6.27 0.55 -4.21
CA LEU A 6 6.05 1.75 -5.04
C LEU A 6 4.96 2.70 -4.52
N SER A 7 4.56 2.58 -3.26
CA SER A 7 3.38 3.26 -2.74
C SER A 7 3.63 4.64 -2.11
N TYR A 8 4.64 5.40 -2.51
CA TYR A 8 4.81 6.79 -2.05
C TYR A 8 4.88 7.84 -3.16
N SER A 9 4.70 7.45 -4.41
CA SER A 9 4.54 8.41 -5.53
C SER A 9 3.56 7.94 -6.61
N LEU A 10 2.80 6.86 -6.40
CA LEU A 10 1.88 6.29 -7.39
C LEU A 10 0.49 6.00 -6.82
N SER A 11 -0.02 6.84 -5.95
CA SER A 11 -1.43 6.78 -5.54
C SER A 11 -2.27 7.70 -6.40
N LEU A 12 -2.14 7.62 -7.72
CA LEU A 12 -3.12 8.21 -8.63
C LEU A 12 -2.97 7.49 -9.98
N ILE A 13 -4.09 7.00 -10.45
CA ILE A 13 -4.35 6.44 -11.79
C ILE A 13 -4.26 4.91 -11.83
N LEU A 14 -5.42 4.30 -11.66
CA LEU A 14 -5.97 3.26 -12.53
C LEU A 14 -7.45 3.14 -12.23
N GLY A 15 -8.23 3.81 -13.02
CA GLY A 15 -9.64 3.62 -13.13
C GLY A 15 -10.14 4.11 -14.46
N LEU A 16 -10.71 3.26 -15.17
CA LEU A 16 -11.12 3.53 -16.53
C LEU A 16 -12.43 2.82 -16.87
N GLY A 17 -13.50 3.44 -17.22
CA GLY A 17 -14.54 3.15 -17.83
C GLY A 17 -15.78 3.33 -18.35
N ALA A 18 -16.52 3.56 -19.16
CA ALA A 18 -17.38 4.17 -20.07
C ALA A 18 -18.76 3.68 -20.34
N MET A 19 -19.38 4.38 -21.10
CA MET A 19 -20.78 4.63 -21.41
C MET A 19 -21.56 3.53 -22.14
N ALA A 20 -22.83 3.47 -21.86
CA ALA A 20 -23.87 3.50 -22.90
C ALA A 20 -25.15 4.16 -22.36
N SER A 21 -25.66 5.09 -23.08
CA SER A 21 -26.87 5.85 -22.82
C SER A 21 -28.14 5.00 -22.93
N LEU A 22 -28.97 4.94 -21.87
CA LEU A 22 -30.40 4.63 -21.97
C LEU A 22 -31.20 5.51 -20.98
N PRO A 23 -32.52 5.71 -21.17
CA PRO A 23 -33.19 6.91 -20.74
C PRO A 23 -33.55 6.94 -19.27
N VAL A 24 -33.52 8.14 -18.72
CA VAL A 24 -33.98 8.52 -17.39
C VAL A 24 -35.45 8.16 -17.18
N PHE A 25 -35.73 7.23 -16.25
CA PHE A 25 -36.97 7.22 -15.52
C PHE A 25 -36.77 7.89 -14.16
N ALA A 26 -37.31 9.09 -14.04
CA ALA A 26 -37.36 9.80 -12.78
C ALA A 26 -38.29 9.06 -11.81
N ASN A 27 -37.73 8.40 -10.82
CA ASN A 27 -38.45 8.03 -9.61
C ASN A 27 -38.09 9.01 -8.51
N SER A 28 -39.07 9.80 -8.10
CA SER A 28 -39.02 10.74 -7.00
C SER A 28 -38.86 9.98 -5.67
N ALA A 29 -37.59 9.77 -5.27
CA ALA A 29 -37.25 9.45 -3.88
C ALA A 29 -37.11 10.79 -3.13
N THR A 30 -37.90 10.95 -2.08
CA THR A 30 -37.83 12.04 -1.13
C THR A 30 -36.41 12.19 -0.63
N GLN A 31 -35.76 13.31 -1.00
CA GLN A 31 -34.47 13.70 -0.45
C GLN A 31 -34.62 13.95 1.05
N PRO A 32 -33.67 13.43 1.89
CA PRO A 32 -33.55 13.90 3.26
C PRO A 32 -33.18 15.39 3.24
N THR A 33 -33.82 16.15 4.09
CA THR A 33 -33.77 17.62 4.17
C THR A 33 -32.35 18.15 4.28
N ALA A 34 -31.90 18.89 3.28
CA ALA A 34 -30.81 19.85 3.42
C ALA A 34 -31.16 20.87 4.52
N ILE A 35 -30.14 21.44 5.18
CA ILE A 35 -30.31 22.46 6.21
C ILE A 35 -31.26 23.55 5.69
N THR A 36 -32.46 23.62 6.26
CA THR A 36 -33.41 24.68 5.94
C THR A 36 -32.99 25.97 6.67
N ASN A 37 -32.85 27.06 5.91
CA ASN A 37 -32.60 28.40 6.43
C ASN A 37 -33.69 28.84 7.41
N THR A 38 -33.58 28.45 8.66
CA THR A 38 -34.22 29.17 9.77
C THR A 38 -33.32 30.31 10.17
N GLN A 39 -33.84 31.52 10.28
CA GLN A 39 -33.18 32.78 10.56
C GLN A 39 -32.48 32.82 11.94
N GLN A 40 -31.55 31.95 12.21
CA GLN A 40 -30.47 32.15 13.15
C GLN A 40 -29.23 32.50 12.32
N GLN A 41 -28.51 33.56 12.71
CA GLN A 41 -27.26 33.95 12.10
C GLN A 41 -26.29 32.76 12.32
N LEU A 42 -26.21 31.86 11.32
CA LEU A 42 -25.27 30.72 11.32
C LEU A 42 -23.85 31.30 11.24
N GLY A 43 -22.91 30.78 12.00
CA GLY A 43 -21.50 31.14 11.92
C GLY A 43 -20.80 30.55 10.69
N PHE A 44 -21.57 30.14 9.68
CA PHE A 44 -21.08 29.60 8.41
C PHE A 44 -22.08 29.86 7.27
N GLU A 45 -21.61 29.78 6.03
CA GLU A 45 -22.39 29.84 4.80
C GLU A 45 -22.41 28.46 4.12
N LEU A 46 -23.56 28.06 3.56
CA LEU A 46 -23.65 26.86 2.75
C LEU A 46 -23.00 27.09 1.38
N ILE A 47 -22.08 26.24 0.99
CA ILE A 47 -21.58 26.20 -0.37
C ILE A 47 -22.62 25.46 -1.21
N LYS A 48 -23.27 26.21 -2.13
CA LYS A 48 -24.34 25.71 -3.00
C LYS A 48 -23.75 24.96 -4.18
N THR A 49 -23.21 23.76 -3.93
CA THR A 49 -22.73 22.89 -4.99
C THR A 49 -23.12 21.45 -4.66
N THR A 50 -23.39 20.67 -5.69
CA THR A 50 -23.68 19.23 -5.53
C THR A 50 -22.40 18.45 -5.79
N ILE A 51 -22.03 17.59 -4.86
CA ILE A 51 -20.85 16.73 -5.01
C ILE A 51 -21.21 15.55 -5.93
N ASN A 52 -20.44 15.37 -7.00
CA ASN A 52 -20.55 14.24 -7.88
C ASN A 52 -20.01 13.00 -7.17
N LYS A 53 -20.88 12.03 -6.89
CA LYS A 53 -20.54 10.79 -6.19
C LYS A 53 -21.09 9.57 -6.92
N SER A 54 -20.50 8.40 -6.65
CA SER A 54 -20.97 7.15 -7.21
C SER A 54 -22.46 6.91 -6.84
N PRO A 55 -23.24 6.29 -7.73
CA PRO A 55 -24.61 5.88 -7.41
C PRO A 55 -24.74 4.93 -6.21
N THR A 56 -23.66 4.19 -5.90
CA THR A 56 -23.59 3.27 -4.76
C THR A 56 -23.36 3.99 -3.44
N ASP A 57 -22.78 5.19 -3.44
CA ASP A 57 -22.54 6.00 -2.26
C ASP A 57 -23.83 6.67 -1.76
N LYS A 58 -24.28 6.30 -0.55
CA LYS A 58 -25.50 6.81 0.08
C LYS A 58 -25.24 7.91 1.11
N ALA A 59 -23.98 8.23 1.42
CA ALA A 59 -23.65 9.29 2.34
C ALA A 59 -24.16 10.66 1.86
N ILE A 60 -24.43 11.56 2.79
CA ILE A 60 -24.88 12.94 2.54
C ILE A 60 -23.66 13.84 2.58
N TYR A 61 -23.49 14.67 1.57
CA TYR A 61 -22.36 15.60 1.43
C TYR A 61 -22.85 17.03 1.45
N GLN A 62 -22.18 17.89 2.24
CA GLN A 62 -22.48 19.31 2.29
C GLN A 62 -21.21 20.12 2.46
N GLY A 63 -20.90 21.01 1.53
CA GLY A 63 -19.86 22.04 1.69
C GLY A 63 -20.37 23.21 2.52
N ILE A 64 -19.54 23.69 3.44
CA ILE A 64 -19.79 24.93 4.19
C ILE A 64 -18.55 25.81 4.18
N ARG A 65 -18.74 27.14 4.28
CA ARG A 65 -17.66 28.09 4.53
C ARG A 65 -17.86 28.72 5.90
N LEU A 66 -16.92 28.50 6.81
CA LEU A 66 -16.95 29.08 8.15
C LEU A 66 -16.72 30.60 8.10
N ALA A 67 -17.14 31.30 9.14
CA ALA A 67 -16.97 32.77 9.25
C ALA A 67 -15.49 33.19 9.18
N ASN A 68 -14.56 32.36 9.56
CA ASN A 68 -13.12 32.56 9.41
C ASN A 68 -12.58 32.26 7.99
N GLY A 69 -13.45 31.92 7.03
CA GLY A 69 -13.09 31.67 5.63
C GLY A 69 -12.57 30.24 5.33
N MET A 70 -12.55 29.34 6.28
CA MET A 70 -12.20 27.94 6.03
C MET A 70 -13.36 27.22 5.31
N ASP A 71 -13.08 26.50 4.22
CA ASP A 71 -14.03 25.62 3.57
C ASP A 71 -13.98 24.25 4.21
N VAL A 72 -15.14 23.70 4.57
CA VAL A 72 -15.29 22.40 5.22
C VAL A 72 -16.27 21.55 4.43
N LEU A 73 -15.85 20.33 4.08
CA LEU A 73 -16.74 19.31 3.56
C LEU A 73 -17.25 18.45 4.72
N LEU A 74 -18.55 18.38 4.86
CA LEU A 74 -19.24 17.54 5.83
C LEU A 74 -19.79 16.31 5.12
N ILE A 75 -19.56 15.14 5.70
CA ILE A 75 -20.04 13.85 5.16
C ILE A 75 -20.73 13.10 6.29
N SER A 76 -22.04 12.90 6.14
CA SER A 76 -22.87 12.11 7.05
C SER A 76 -23.17 10.75 6.42
N ASP A 77 -22.71 9.68 7.03
CA ASP A 77 -22.91 8.30 6.60
C ASP A 77 -23.40 7.46 7.78
N ASP A 78 -24.68 7.11 7.78
CA ASP A 78 -25.31 6.32 8.86
C ASP A 78 -24.67 4.92 9.06
N LYS A 79 -23.89 4.47 8.08
CA LYS A 79 -23.17 3.20 8.11
C LYS A 79 -21.70 3.34 8.51
N ALA A 80 -21.24 4.55 8.81
CA ALA A 80 -19.85 4.78 9.16
C ALA A 80 -19.39 3.90 10.34
N ASN A 81 -18.41 3.05 10.10
CA ASN A 81 -17.79 2.23 11.14
C ASN A 81 -17.02 3.11 12.13
N LYS A 82 -16.37 4.16 11.62
CA LYS A 82 -15.61 5.15 12.39
C LYS A 82 -15.85 6.55 11.86
N SER A 83 -15.50 7.55 12.68
CA SER A 83 -15.48 8.93 12.27
C SER A 83 -14.08 9.38 11.92
N LEU A 84 -13.97 10.24 10.91
CA LEU A 84 -12.72 10.66 10.28
C LEU A 84 -12.68 12.18 10.18
N MET A 85 -11.50 12.76 10.32
CA MET A 85 -11.27 14.17 10.05
C MET A 85 -9.96 14.36 9.31
N SER A 86 -9.94 15.33 8.40
CA SER A 86 -8.68 15.83 7.84
C SER A 86 -8.68 17.34 7.75
N VAL A 87 -7.50 17.93 7.84
CA VAL A 87 -7.23 19.35 7.59
C VAL A 87 -6.00 19.45 6.72
N GLY A 88 -6.09 20.22 5.63
CA GLY A 88 -4.98 20.46 4.72
C GLY A 88 -4.82 21.93 4.37
N LEU A 89 -3.60 22.31 4.02
CA LEU A 89 -3.28 23.67 3.54
C LEU A 89 -2.25 23.60 2.41
N PRO A 90 -2.30 24.54 1.42
CA PRO A 90 -1.44 24.52 0.23
C PRO A 90 -0.04 25.10 0.53
N VAL A 91 0.59 24.61 1.60
CA VAL A 91 1.91 25.00 2.07
C VAL A 91 2.72 23.75 2.38
N GLY A 92 3.91 23.65 1.83
CA GLY A 92 4.77 22.48 1.97
C GLY A 92 6.24 22.84 1.99
N SER A 93 7.11 21.88 1.64
CA SER A 93 8.56 22.08 1.70
C SER A 93 9.10 23.14 0.72
N MET A 94 8.37 23.45 -0.36
CA MET A 94 8.72 24.57 -1.25
C MET A 94 8.73 25.91 -0.52
N ASP A 95 7.98 26.04 0.55
CA ASP A 95 7.80 27.29 1.30
C ASP A 95 8.82 27.45 2.43
N ASP A 96 9.66 26.42 2.67
CA ASP A 96 10.69 26.47 3.70
C ASP A 96 11.63 27.68 3.55
N PRO A 97 12.08 28.29 4.66
CA PRO A 97 13.19 29.24 4.62
C PRO A 97 14.47 28.56 4.14
N VAL A 98 15.23 29.22 3.29
CA VAL A 98 16.48 28.67 2.75
C VAL A 98 17.45 28.17 3.84
N LYS A 99 17.45 28.83 5.02
CA LYS A 99 18.33 28.50 6.15
C LYS A 99 17.79 27.41 7.06
N GLN A 100 16.48 27.09 7.00
CA GLN A 100 15.83 26.07 7.84
C GLN A 100 15.02 25.11 6.97
N GLN A 101 15.69 24.44 6.01
CA GLN A 101 15.02 23.48 5.13
C GLN A 101 14.53 22.25 5.90
N GLY A 102 13.33 21.81 5.60
CA GLY A 102 12.58 20.80 6.36
C GLY A 102 11.71 21.40 7.46
N LEU A 103 11.54 22.74 7.49
CA LEU A 103 10.78 23.43 8.54
C LEU A 103 9.28 23.14 8.46
N ALA A 104 8.71 23.03 7.26
CA ALA A 104 7.30 22.64 7.07
C ALA A 104 7.03 21.25 7.67
N HIS A 105 7.90 20.29 7.40
CA HIS A 105 7.83 18.94 7.97
C HIS A 105 8.03 18.95 9.49
N TYR A 106 8.99 19.73 9.97
CA TYR A 106 9.21 19.88 11.40
C TYR A 106 8.02 20.55 12.11
N LEU A 107 7.36 21.53 11.48
CA LEU A 107 6.13 22.13 12.03
C LEU A 107 4.97 21.12 12.07
N GLU A 108 4.89 20.22 11.08
CA GLU A 108 3.93 19.12 11.08
C GLU A 108 4.03 18.30 12.37
N HIS A 109 5.24 17.90 12.78
CA HIS A 109 5.48 17.21 14.05
C HIS A 109 5.09 18.08 15.25
N MET A 110 5.52 19.34 15.25
CA MET A 110 5.40 20.22 16.42
C MET A 110 3.95 20.63 16.71
N ILE A 111 3.09 20.73 15.70
CA ILE A 111 1.65 21.05 15.86
C ILE A 111 0.93 19.99 16.71
N LEU A 112 1.29 18.72 16.56
CA LEU A 112 0.67 17.61 17.26
C LEU A 112 1.19 17.40 18.71
N MET A 113 2.23 18.13 19.10
CA MET A 113 2.89 17.98 20.41
C MET A 113 2.13 18.58 21.58
N GLY A 114 1.01 19.26 21.35
CA GLY A 114 0.15 19.86 22.37
C GLY A 114 -0.35 21.25 22.00
N SER A 115 -1.47 21.60 22.55
CA SER A 115 -2.15 22.89 22.32
C SER A 115 -2.57 23.53 23.64
N LYS A 116 -3.07 24.73 23.58
CA LYS A 116 -3.42 25.49 24.80
C LYS A 116 -4.50 24.80 25.63
N ALA A 117 -5.53 24.26 24.99
CA ALA A 117 -6.59 23.53 25.70
C ALA A 117 -6.15 22.11 26.11
N PHE A 118 -5.18 21.51 25.40
CA PHE A 118 -4.69 20.15 25.62
C PHE A 118 -3.14 20.15 25.70
N PRO A 119 -2.58 20.64 26.83
CA PRO A 119 -1.15 20.95 26.92
C PRO A 119 -0.23 19.73 27.05
N GLU A 120 -0.77 18.56 27.35
CA GLU A 120 0.03 17.34 27.51
C GLU A 120 0.62 16.91 26.15
N THR A 121 1.88 16.56 26.15
CA THR A 121 2.56 16.06 24.95
C THR A 121 1.86 14.80 24.43
N ASN A 122 1.61 14.73 23.12
CA ASN A 122 0.90 13.61 22.45
C ASN A 122 -0.53 13.39 22.99
N SER A 123 -1.19 14.40 23.54
CA SER A 123 -2.54 14.26 24.11
C SER A 123 -3.58 13.81 23.08
N LEU A 124 -3.46 14.25 21.83
CA LEU A 124 -4.34 13.80 20.74
C LEU A 124 -4.16 12.30 20.47
N ASP A 125 -2.94 11.87 20.25
CA ASP A 125 -2.62 10.50 19.92
C ASP A 125 -2.96 9.52 21.08
N GLY A 126 -2.67 9.92 22.33
CA GLY A 126 -3.09 9.19 23.50
C GLY A 126 -4.62 9.05 23.65
N PHE A 127 -5.36 10.10 23.28
CA PHE A 127 -6.82 10.07 23.27
C PHE A 127 -7.35 9.13 22.16
N LEU A 128 -6.86 9.28 20.94
CA LEU A 128 -7.28 8.46 19.79
C LEU A 128 -7.06 6.97 20.03
N THR A 129 -5.87 6.59 20.49
CA THR A 129 -5.54 5.19 20.76
C THR A 129 -6.46 4.54 21.79
N LYS A 130 -6.83 5.26 22.87
CA LYS A 130 -7.78 4.78 23.88
C LYS A 130 -9.21 4.61 23.34
N ASN A 131 -9.52 5.28 22.24
CA ASN A 131 -10.81 5.28 21.59
C ASN A 131 -10.76 4.59 20.21
N GLY A 132 -9.88 3.61 20.02
CA GLY A 132 -9.78 2.79 18.82
C GLY A 132 -9.35 3.53 17.56
N GLY A 133 -8.66 4.65 17.70
CA GLY A 133 -8.27 5.51 16.60
C GLY A 133 -6.77 5.71 16.48
N TYR A 134 -6.39 6.48 15.49
CA TYR A 134 -5.03 6.95 15.25
C TYR A 134 -5.05 8.31 14.52
N ASN A 135 -3.92 8.97 14.47
CA ASN A 135 -3.69 10.11 13.60
C ASN A 135 -2.43 9.89 12.75
N ASN A 136 -2.35 10.64 11.68
CA ASN A 136 -1.14 10.75 10.88
C ASN A 136 -1.14 12.10 10.16
N ALA A 137 0.00 12.45 9.59
CA ALA A 137 0.15 13.64 8.76
C ALA A 137 1.20 13.40 7.68
N PHE A 138 1.26 14.27 6.69
CA PHE A 138 2.34 14.31 5.72
C PHE A 138 2.58 15.72 5.20
N THR A 139 3.83 16.01 4.90
CA THR A 139 4.27 17.22 4.22
C THR A 139 4.80 16.87 2.83
N ALA A 140 4.10 17.32 1.80
CA ALA A 140 4.54 17.26 0.42
C ALA A 140 5.33 18.52 0.02
N SER A 141 5.70 18.64 -1.25
CA SER A 141 6.37 19.84 -1.74
C SER A 141 5.48 21.09 -1.68
N ASP A 142 4.18 20.93 -1.93
CA ASP A 142 3.20 22.00 -2.12
C ASP A 142 2.12 22.09 -1.05
N ARG A 143 2.00 21.10 -0.16
CA ARG A 143 0.94 21.02 0.86
C ARG A 143 1.35 20.23 2.09
N THR A 144 0.62 20.49 3.19
CA THR A 144 0.67 19.70 4.41
C THR A 144 -0.75 19.26 4.77
N VAL A 145 -0.92 17.99 5.13
CA VAL A 145 -2.22 17.37 5.46
C VAL A 145 -2.10 16.62 6.78
N TYR A 146 -3.09 16.83 7.65
CA TYR A 146 -3.26 16.12 8.93
C TYR A 146 -4.58 15.37 8.90
N TYR A 147 -4.61 14.16 9.44
CA TYR A 147 -5.84 13.38 9.50
C TYR A 147 -5.89 12.47 10.72
N LEU A 148 -7.10 12.14 11.10
CA LEU A 148 -7.37 11.20 12.19
C LEU A 148 -8.55 10.29 11.88
N GLU A 149 -8.56 9.18 12.59
CA GLU A 149 -9.64 8.21 12.64
C GLU A 149 -9.93 7.87 14.10
N VAL A 150 -11.20 7.72 14.47
CA VAL A 150 -11.60 7.40 15.83
C VAL A 150 -12.99 6.75 15.85
N ASN A 151 -13.32 6.02 16.91
CA ASN A 151 -14.66 5.49 17.13
C ASN A 151 -15.68 6.64 17.19
N ASN A 152 -16.88 6.40 16.68
CA ASN A 152 -17.92 7.42 16.49
C ASN A 152 -18.27 8.21 17.75
N ASN A 153 -18.26 7.55 18.90
CA ASN A 153 -18.60 8.14 20.21
C ASN A 153 -17.54 9.12 20.75
N ALA A 154 -16.32 9.10 20.20
CA ALA A 154 -15.21 9.94 20.64
C ALA A 154 -14.90 11.07 19.64
N PHE A 155 -15.67 11.20 18.55
CA PHE A 155 -15.35 12.08 17.45
C PHE A 155 -15.33 13.56 17.81
N ASP A 156 -16.34 14.03 18.56
CA ASP A 156 -16.48 15.46 18.89
C ASP A 156 -15.24 15.97 19.66
N GLU A 157 -14.71 15.18 20.59
CA GLU A 157 -13.50 15.52 21.35
C GLU A 157 -12.23 15.40 20.48
N ALA A 158 -12.15 14.40 19.60
CA ALA A 158 -11.03 14.27 18.67
C ALA A 158 -10.92 15.50 17.74
N VAL A 159 -12.06 15.94 17.17
CA VAL A 159 -12.14 17.18 16.36
C VAL A 159 -11.71 18.40 17.19
N ALA A 160 -12.18 18.55 18.42
CA ALA A 160 -11.81 19.68 19.29
C ALA A 160 -10.30 19.72 19.55
N ARG A 161 -9.67 18.57 19.82
CA ARG A 161 -8.21 18.47 20.06
C ARG A 161 -7.39 18.84 18.83
N LEU A 162 -7.72 18.32 17.66
CA LEU A 162 -6.99 18.64 16.44
C LEU A 162 -7.23 20.10 16.00
N ALA A 163 -8.46 20.62 16.14
CA ALA A 163 -8.76 22.02 15.81
C ALA A 163 -8.02 22.99 16.73
N ASP A 164 -7.89 22.70 18.06
CA ASP A 164 -7.14 23.54 18.99
C ASP A 164 -5.64 23.54 18.68
N ALA A 165 -5.11 22.41 18.17
CA ALA A 165 -3.73 22.31 17.72
C ALA A 165 -3.43 23.28 16.56
N PHE A 166 -4.39 23.54 15.66
CA PHE A 166 -4.25 24.54 14.60
C PHE A 166 -4.50 25.98 15.09
N ALA A 167 -5.43 26.15 16.02
CA ALA A 167 -5.79 27.50 16.52
C ALA A 167 -4.75 28.05 17.48
N GLN A 168 -4.25 27.23 18.40
CA GLN A 168 -3.38 27.64 19.50
C GLN A 168 -2.31 26.57 19.84
N PRO A 169 -1.43 26.22 18.89
CA PRO A 169 -0.36 25.24 19.14
C PRO A 169 0.61 25.81 20.18
N LEU A 170 1.14 24.96 21.05
CA LEU A 170 2.14 25.38 22.04
C LEU A 170 3.50 25.63 21.40
N LEU A 171 3.87 24.90 20.36
CA LEU A 171 5.19 24.94 19.70
C LEU A 171 6.34 24.97 20.73
N SER A 172 6.29 24.07 21.70
CA SER A 172 7.12 24.14 22.90
C SER A 172 8.58 23.79 22.61
N GLU A 173 9.51 24.63 23.05
CA GLU A 173 10.96 24.37 22.99
C GLU A 173 11.38 23.07 23.73
N THR A 174 10.60 22.67 24.74
CA THR A 174 10.89 21.45 25.50
C THR A 174 10.86 20.19 24.62
N ASN A 175 9.97 20.17 23.63
CA ASN A 175 9.85 19.06 22.67
C ASN A 175 10.72 19.24 21.43
N ALA A 176 11.18 20.47 21.15
CA ALA A 176 11.94 20.81 19.94
C ALA A 176 13.10 19.86 19.65
N LYS A 177 13.96 19.60 20.65
CA LYS A 177 15.12 18.72 20.50
C LYS A 177 14.72 17.26 20.24
N LYS A 178 13.64 16.79 20.84
CA LYS A 178 13.13 15.41 20.64
C LYS A 178 12.64 15.25 19.22
N GLU A 179 11.87 16.22 18.71
CA GLU A 179 11.30 16.17 17.37
C GLU A 179 12.35 16.39 16.26
N VAL A 180 13.37 17.21 16.46
CA VAL A 180 14.53 17.27 15.54
C VAL A 180 15.24 15.91 15.47
N ASN A 181 15.33 15.18 16.58
CA ASN A 181 15.89 13.83 16.57
C ASN A 181 15.00 12.84 15.82
N ALA A 182 13.66 12.93 15.96
CA ALA A 182 12.70 12.11 15.23
C ALA A 182 12.80 12.35 13.71
N VAL A 183 12.73 13.61 13.26
CA VAL A 183 12.90 14.02 11.86
C VAL A 183 14.24 13.52 11.29
N ASN A 184 15.33 13.65 12.06
CA ASN A 184 16.63 13.15 11.63
C ASN A 184 16.66 11.61 11.50
N ALA A 185 15.97 10.89 12.36
CA ALA A 185 15.88 9.43 12.27
C ALA A 185 15.09 8.99 11.03
N GLU A 186 14.05 9.73 10.67
CA GLU A 186 13.30 9.52 9.42
C GLU A 186 14.18 9.74 8.19
N MET A 187 14.96 10.81 8.16
CA MET A 187 15.90 11.07 7.07
C MET A 187 16.94 9.95 6.94
N VAL A 188 17.48 9.47 8.07
CA VAL A 188 18.42 8.34 8.05
C VAL A 188 17.78 7.08 7.48
N ARG A 189 16.51 6.80 7.85
CA ARG A 189 15.76 5.67 7.30
C ARG A 189 15.52 5.83 5.79
N ALA A 190 15.20 7.05 5.33
CA ALA A 190 14.97 7.34 3.93
C ALA A 190 16.21 7.09 3.05
N LYS A 191 17.44 7.13 3.60
CA LYS A 191 18.68 6.76 2.89
C LYS A 191 18.74 5.31 2.41
N SER A 192 17.88 4.43 2.91
CA SER A 192 17.76 3.04 2.45
C SER A 192 16.63 2.81 1.44
N ASN A 193 15.97 3.87 1.01
CA ASN A 193 14.83 3.82 0.08
C ASN A 193 15.21 4.48 -1.26
N ASP A 194 15.40 3.66 -2.29
CA ASP A 194 15.80 4.13 -3.61
C ASP A 194 14.81 5.11 -4.24
N GLY A 195 13.51 5.05 -3.91
CA GLY A 195 12.52 6.03 -4.38
C GLY A 195 12.83 7.46 -3.89
N PHE A 196 13.16 7.63 -2.59
CA PHE A 196 13.60 8.92 -2.06
C PHE A 196 14.92 9.39 -2.68
N LEU A 197 15.85 8.47 -2.89
CA LEU A 197 17.18 8.78 -3.44
C LEU A 197 17.07 9.19 -4.92
N MET A 198 16.27 8.51 -5.73
CA MET A 198 16.01 8.89 -7.12
C MET A 198 15.32 10.25 -7.22
N HIS A 199 14.35 10.51 -6.35
CA HIS A 199 13.70 11.82 -6.28
C HIS A 199 14.72 12.91 -5.93
N ASP A 200 15.59 12.71 -4.94
CA ASP A 200 16.63 13.67 -4.55
C ASP A 200 17.63 13.91 -5.69
N VAL A 201 17.98 12.88 -6.47
CA VAL A 201 18.82 13.01 -7.67
C VAL A 201 18.11 13.84 -8.76
N ASN A 202 16.80 13.63 -8.95
CA ASN A 202 16.03 14.44 -9.90
C ASN A 202 16.01 15.93 -9.50
N LEU A 203 15.82 16.21 -8.20
CA LEU A 203 15.88 17.58 -7.67
C LEU A 203 17.27 18.19 -7.78
N ALA A 204 18.33 17.43 -7.47
CA ALA A 204 19.72 17.88 -7.56
C ALA A 204 20.19 18.19 -8.99
N THR A 205 19.47 17.70 -9.99
CA THR A 205 19.75 17.89 -11.42
C THR A 205 18.74 18.82 -12.13
N ALA A 206 17.89 19.49 -11.36
CA ALA A 206 16.92 20.48 -11.82
C ALA A 206 17.45 21.91 -11.63
N ASN A 207 16.61 22.92 -11.92
CA ASN A 207 16.93 24.33 -11.69
C ASN A 207 17.17 24.58 -10.18
N PRO A 208 18.39 24.87 -9.73
CA PRO A 208 18.73 24.99 -8.32
C PRO A 208 18.04 26.18 -7.62
N ASN A 209 17.48 27.11 -8.37
CA ASN A 209 16.72 28.25 -7.82
C ASN A 209 15.25 27.92 -7.61
N HIS A 210 14.75 26.84 -8.20
CA HIS A 210 13.36 26.43 -8.02
C HIS A 210 13.10 25.97 -6.57
N PRO A 211 12.06 26.45 -5.90
CA PRO A 211 11.82 26.15 -4.48
C PRO A 211 11.63 24.64 -4.17
N ILE A 212 11.23 23.82 -5.13
CA ILE A 212 11.07 22.38 -4.97
C ILE A 212 12.42 21.68 -4.69
N THR A 213 13.55 22.28 -5.03
CA THR A 213 14.88 21.71 -4.80
C THR A 213 15.37 21.85 -3.35
N LYS A 214 14.58 22.49 -2.48
CA LYS A 214 14.85 22.54 -1.05
C LYS A 214 14.76 21.14 -0.44
N PHE A 215 15.55 20.89 0.59
CA PHE A 215 15.57 19.62 1.29
C PHE A 215 14.32 19.42 2.17
N ALA A 216 13.33 18.69 1.68
CA ALA A 216 12.01 18.58 2.27
C ALA A 216 11.97 17.91 3.64
N VAL A 217 12.78 16.86 3.86
CA VAL A 217 12.69 16.04 5.09
C VAL A 217 13.22 16.79 6.31
N GLY A 218 14.29 17.55 6.16
CA GLY A 218 15.00 18.13 7.31
C GLY A 218 15.95 17.14 8.00
N ASN A 219 16.89 17.66 8.77
CA ASN A 219 17.79 16.89 9.61
C ASN A 219 18.42 17.79 10.69
N LYS A 220 19.28 17.22 11.56
CA LYS A 220 19.97 17.97 12.62
C LYS A 220 20.80 19.17 12.14
N VAL A 221 21.24 19.17 10.87
CA VAL A 221 22.02 20.29 10.29
C VAL A 221 21.11 21.39 9.78
N THR A 222 20.05 21.03 9.04
CA THR A 222 19.12 22.02 8.50
C THR A 222 18.20 22.59 9.56
N LEU A 223 17.78 21.79 10.53
CA LEU A 223 16.94 22.16 11.67
C LEU A 223 17.78 22.41 12.93
N SER A 224 18.60 23.44 12.89
CA SER A 224 19.45 23.89 14.01
C SER A 224 19.54 25.41 14.05
N ASP A 225 19.94 25.92 15.18
CA ASP A 225 20.26 27.34 15.34
C ASP A 225 21.46 27.73 14.48
N LYS A 226 21.35 28.84 13.76
CA LYS A 226 22.41 29.49 12.98
C LYS A 226 22.61 30.91 13.51
N ALA A 227 23.71 31.56 13.12
CA ALA A 227 24.05 32.90 13.62
C ALA A 227 22.91 33.91 13.42
N ASP A 228 22.21 33.83 12.30
CA ASP A 228 21.18 34.75 11.87
C ASP A 228 19.81 34.08 11.57
N SER A 229 19.58 32.89 12.09
CA SER A 229 18.33 32.16 11.94
C SER A 229 18.17 31.16 13.08
N LYS A 230 17.28 31.46 14.03
CA LYS A 230 16.97 30.60 15.15
C LYS A 230 15.82 29.67 14.80
N LEU A 231 15.96 28.37 15.07
CA LEU A 231 14.96 27.37 14.70
C LEU A 231 13.59 27.68 15.29
N GLN A 232 13.53 28.00 16.57
CA GLN A 232 12.27 28.30 17.25
C GLN A 232 11.58 29.58 16.69
N ASP A 233 12.37 30.61 16.43
CA ASP A 233 11.85 31.87 15.88
C ASP A 233 11.29 31.65 14.47
N GLU A 234 12.02 30.89 13.64
CA GLU A 234 11.55 30.57 12.28
C GLU A 234 10.34 29.64 12.29
N LEU A 235 10.24 28.69 13.25
CA LEU A 235 9.07 27.83 13.43
C LEU A 235 7.82 28.65 13.72
N VAL A 236 7.89 29.53 14.72
CA VAL A 236 6.76 30.41 15.09
C VAL A 236 6.40 31.34 13.94
N LYS A 237 7.41 31.92 13.28
CA LYS A 237 7.22 32.80 12.12
C LYS A 237 6.56 32.03 10.96
N PHE A 238 6.98 30.81 10.66
CA PHE A 238 6.41 29.97 9.61
C PHE A 238 4.94 29.66 9.87
N TYR A 239 4.61 29.27 11.11
CA TYR A 239 3.22 29.09 11.53
C TYR A 239 2.41 30.40 11.35
N GLN A 240 2.95 31.55 11.77
CA GLN A 240 2.25 32.85 11.63
C GLN A 240 2.09 33.26 10.17
N GLN A 241 3.05 32.95 9.33
CA GLN A 241 3.08 33.32 7.91
C GLN A 241 2.19 32.47 7.02
N TYR A 242 1.93 31.20 7.39
CA TYR A 242 1.29 30.26 6.48
C TYR A 242 0.03 29.57 7.03
N TYR A 243 -0.09 29.40 8.34
CA TYR A 243 -1.22 28.70 8.93
C TYR A 243 -2.37 29.70 9.18
N SER A 244 -3.30 29.75 8.22
CA SER A 244 -4.42 30.67 8.22
C SER A 244 -5.69 29.95 7.76
N ALA A 245 -6.80 30.20 8.45
CA ALA A 245 -8.08 29.55 8.15
C ALA A 245 -8.52 29.66 6.69
N ASN A 246 -8.28 30.82 6.04
CA ASN A 246 -8.67 31.02 4.65
C ASN A 246 -7.85 30.21 3.64
N LEU A 247 -6.70 29.66 4.02
CA LEU A 247 -5.90 28.74 3.20
C LEU A 247 -6.25 27.26 3.48
N MET A 248 -6.83 26.99 4.67
CA MET A 248 -7.12 25.63 5.09
C MET A 248 -8.41 25.10 4.49
N LYS A 249 -8.41 23.80 4.21
CA LYS A 249 -9.57 23.00 3.87
C LYS A 249 -9.73 21.90 4.92
N ALA A 250 -10.96 21.50 5.21
CA ALA A 250 -11.21 20.40 6.14
C ALA A 250 -12.29 19.44 5.63
N VAL A 251 -12.22 18.19 6.06
CA VAL A 251 -13.25 17.17 5.84
C VAL A 251 -13.61 16.56 7.18
N LEU A 252 -14.93 16.50 7.49
CA LEU A 252 -15.48 15.75 8.61
C LEU A 252 -16.40 14.66 8.09
N TYR A 253 -16.08 13.40 8.34
CA TYR A 253 -16.86 12.22 7.99
C TYR A 253 -17.32 11.51 9.28
N SER A 254 -18.61 11.25 9.43
CA SER A 254 -19.15 10.59 10.61
C SER A 254 -20.53 10.00 10.37
N ASN A 255 -21.02 9.16 11.31
CA ASN A 255 -22.41 8.74 11.36
C ASN A 255 -23.36 9.81 11.95
N GLN A 256 -22.84 10.97 12.30
CA GLN A 256 -23.63 12.07 12.84
C GLN A 256 -24.35 12.85 11.75
N PRO A 257 -25.53 13.44 12.03
CA PRO A 257 -26.23 14.30 11.07
C PRO A 257 -25.41 15.52 10.65
N ILE A 258 -25.62 16.00 9.43
CA ILE A 258 -24.91 17.14 8.82
C ILE A 258 -24.99 18.39 9.72
N GLU A 259 -26.14 18.67 10.33
CA GLU A 259 -26.33 19.86 11.19
C GLU A 259 -25.44 19.79 12.44
N LYS A 260 -25.23 18.59 12.99
CA LYS A 260 -24.35 18.39 14.14
C LYS A 260 -22.89 18.57 13.73
N LEU A 261 -22.50 18.02 12.57
CA LEU A 261 -21.15 18.19 12.01
C LEU A 261 -20.86 19.66 11.70
N ALA A 262 -21.80 20.41 11.12
CA ALA A 262 -21.66 21.82 10.84
C ALA A 262 -21.42 22.64 12.12
N LYS A 263 -22.21 22.39 13.16
CA LYS A 263 -22.07 23.02 14.46
C LYS A 263 -20.75 22.67 15.14
N LEU A 264 -20.32 21.42 15.04
CA LEU A 264 -19.02 20.96 15.54
C LEU A 264 -17.87 21.70 14.84
N ALA A 265 -17.90 21.80 13.51
CA ALA A 265 -16.91 22.54 12.73
C ALA A 265 -16.88 24.03 13.12
N GLU A 266 -18.05 24.69 13.24
CA GLU A 266 -18.16 26.07 13.70
C GLU A 266 -17.52 26.30 15.07
N GLN A 267 -17.85 25.44 16.05
CA GLN A 267 -17.40 25.58 17.42
C GLN A 267 -15.92 25.26 17.65
N THR A 268 -15.30 24.51 16.72
CA THR A 268 -13.92 24.03 16.82
C THR A 268 -13.02 24.69 15.77
N LEU A 269 -13.15 24.34 14.50
CA LEU A 269 -12.36 24.87 13.39
C LEU A 269 -12.61 26.38 13.17
N GLY A 270 -13.79 26.89 13.53
CA GLY A 270 -14.11 28.33 13.51
C GLY A 270 -13.20 29.18 14.38
N LYS A 271 -12.48 28.58 15.35
CA LYS A 271 -11.51 29.28 16.20
C LYS A 271 -10.15 29.52 15.56
N VAL A 272 -9.85 28.87 14.41
CA VAL A 272 -8.61 29.10 13.69
C VAL A 272 -8.61 30.51 13.10
N GLU A 273 -7.53 31.24 13.31
CA GLU A 273 -7.41 32.65 12.89
C GLU A 273 -7.36 32.74 11.35
N ASN A 274 -8.12 33.68 10.80
CA ASN A 274 -8.01 34.13 9.42
C ASN A 274 -7.04 35.31 9.30
N LYS A 275 -5.85 35.07 8.83
CA LYS A 275 -4.79 36.09 8.63
C LYS A 275 -4.85 36.74 7.25
N LYS A 276 -5.86 36.39 6.42
CA LYS A 276 -6.08 36.89 5.05
C LYS A 276 -4.87 36.71 4.13
N LEU A 277 -4.28 35.51 4.18
CA LEU A 277 -3.09 35.13 3.42
C LEU A 277 -3.44 34.67 2.01
N THR A 278 -2.49 34.81 1.09
CA THR A 278 -2.57 34.26 -0.27
C THR A 278 -1.76 32.98 -0.37
N ALA A 279 -2.28 31.97 -1.06
CA ALA A 279 -1.57 30.73 -1.29
C ALA A 279 -0.26 30.98 -2.07
N PRO A 280 0.83 30.29 -1.73
CA PRO A 280 2.10 30.43 -2.44
C PRO A 280 2.00 29.98 -3.90
N THR A 281 2.65 30.72 -4.80
CA THR A 281 2.78 30.41 -6.23
C THR A 281 4.24 30.32 -6.65
N VAL A 282 4.50 29.70 -7.79
CA VAL A 282 5.83 29.56 -8.37
C VAL A 282 5.79 29.97 -9.84
N ASP A 283 6.62 30.93 -10.25
CA ASP A 283 6.64 31.47 -11.62
C ASP A 283 7.86 31.01 -12.45
N MET A 284 8.82 30.34 -11.81
CA MET A 284 10.04 29.91 -12.50
C MET A 284 9.95 28.46 -12.98
N PRO A 285 10.67 28.09 -14.08
CA PRO A 285 10.64 26.73 -14.61
C PRO A 285 11.37 25.76 -13.69
N PHE A 286 10.79 24.57 -13.50
CA PHE A 286 11.44 23.47 -12.76
C PHE A 286 12.69 22.96 -13.51
N PHE A 287 12.61 22.82 -14.82
CA PHE A 287 13.74 22.50 -15.68
C PHE A 287 14.03 23.65 -16.65
N ARG A 288 15.27 24.14 -16.62
CA ARG A 288 15.77 25.09 -17.62
C ARG A 288 16.17 24.33 -18.89
N ALA A 289 16.45 25.03 -19.99
CA ALA A 289 16.91 24.38 -21.22
C ALA A 289 18.19 23.54 -21.02
N GLU A 290 19.10 24.03 -20.20
CA GLU A 290 20.34 23.29 -19.87
C GLU A 290 20.13 22.07 -18.97
N ASP A 291 19.00 21.95 -18.30
CA ASP A 291 18.64 20.81 -17.44
C ASP A 291 17.96 19.69 -18.24
N LYS A 292 17.64 19.93 -19.53
CA LYS A 292 17.02 19.00 -20.47
C LYS A 292 18.05 18.39 -21.43
N ALA A 293 17.62 17.43 -22.23
CA ALA A 293 18.46 16.62 -23.10
C ALA A 293 19.67 16.01 -22.33
N VAL A 294 19.37 15.39 -21.20
CA VAL A 294 20.37 14.79 -20.29
C VAL A 294 20.07 13.33 -20.00
N MET A 295 21.13 12.56 -19.78
CA MET A 295 21.07 11.21 -19.22
C MET A 295 21.72 11.22 -17.84
N ILE A 296 20.94 10.78 -16.84
CA ILE A 296 21.32 10.76 -15.43
C ILE A 296 21.52 9.30 -15.05
N HIS A 297 22.71 8.97 -14.56
CA HIS A 297 23.01 7.64 -14.03
C HIS A 297 22.89 7.68 -12.53
N TYR A 298 22.08 6.78 -11.96
CA TYR A 298 21.92 6.63 -10.54
C TYR A 298 22.32 5.21 -10.11
N LYS A 299 23.13 5.12 -9.06
CA LYS A 299 23.50 3.85 -8.44
C LYS A 299 22.64 3.57 -7.22
N PRO A 300 21.73 2.57 -7.27
CA PRO A 300 20.79 2.28 -6.19
C PRO A 300 21.47 1.58 -5.00
N VAL A 301 20.81 1.63 -3.85
CA VAL A 301 21.19 0.90 -2.64
C VAL A 301 20.81 -0.59 -2.76
N LYS A 302 19.63 -0.85 -3.30
CA LYS A 302 19.16 -2.22 -3.59
C LYS A 302 19.35 -2.55 -5.07
N PRO A 303 19.63 -3.83 -5.42
CA PRO A 303 19.75 -4.22 -6.83
C PRO A 303 18.48 -3.83 -7.59
N SER A 304 18.63 -2.97 -8.57
CA SER A 304 17.57 -2.51 -9.45
C SER A 304 18.18 -2.01 -10.75
N LYS A 305 17.46 -2.26 -11.85
CA LYS A 305 17.80 -1.78 -13.19
C LYS A 305 16.53 -1.17 -13.76
N MET A 306 16.55 0.11 -14.06
CA MET A 306 15.36 0.80 -14.57
C MET A 306 15.78 1.93 -15.51
N LEU A 307 15.00 2.11 -16.53
CA LEU A 307 15.06 3.27 -17.41
C LEU A 307 13.79 4.11 -17.19
N ALA A 308 13.97 5.37 -16.80
CA ALA A 308 12.88 6.34 -16.77
C ALA A 308 13.15 7.43 -17.81
N ILE A 309 12.21 7.59 -18.76
CA ILE A 309 12.27 8.57 -19.86
C ILE A 309 11.17 9.57 -19.60
N SER A 310 11.53 10.77 -19.13
CA SER A 310 10.61 11.80 -18.69
C SER A 310 10.60 13.00 -19.63
N PHE A 311 9.42 13.55 -19.87
CA PHE A 311 9.20 14.77 -20.65
C PHE A 311 8.53 15.81 -19.77
N ASP A 312 9.08 17.02 -19.73
CA ASP A 312 8.47 18.16 -19.03
C ASP A 312 7.23 18.63 -19.79
N MET A 313 6.08 18.79 -19.10
CA MET A 313 4.78 19.08 -19.68
C MET A 313 4.20 20.39 -19.10
N PRO A 314 3.41 21.12 -19.87
CA PRO A 314 2.56 22.17 -19.31
C PRO A 314 1.64 21.61 -18.22
N GLU A 315 1.37 22.40 -17.19
CA GLU A 315 0.33 22.12 -16.19
C GLU A 315 -1.05 22.08 -16.89
N ASP A 316 -1.89 21.09 -16.55
CA ASP A 316 -3.22 20.93 -17.14
C ASP A 316 -4.28 20.49 -16.13
N LYS A 317 -4.09 20.81 -14.84
CA LYS A 317 -5.05 20.50 -13.77
C LYS A 317 -6.47 20.98 -14.07
N ALA A 318 -6.59 22.18 -14.64
CA ALA A 318 -7.89 22.76 -14.98
C ALA A 318 -8.64 21.95 -16.05
N GLN A 319 -7.93 21.21 -16.89
CA GLN A 319 -8.46 20.39 -17.99
C GLN A 319 -8.57 18.89 -17.60
N PHE A 320 -8.63 18.56 -16.31
CA PHE A 320 -8.62 17.18 -15.79
C PHE A 320 -9.67 16.26 -16.45
N LYS A 321 -10.80 16.79 -16.93
CA LYS A 321 -11.84 16.05 -17.61
C LYS A 321 -11.51 15.65 -19.05
N HIS A 322 -10.50 16.24 -19.66
CA HIS A 322 -10.06 15.87 -21.03
C HIS A 322 -9.25 14.57 -21.01
N LYS A 323 -8.70 14.15 -19.86
CA LYS A 323 -7.94 12.90 -19.70
C LYS A 323 -6.81 12.71 -20.71
N THR A 324 -6.20 13.80 -21.17
CA THR A 324 -5.17 13.78 -22.22
C THR A 324 -3.98 12.90 -21.86
N GLY A 325 -3.47 13.03 -20.63
CA GLY A 325 -2.39 12.20 -20.13
C GLY A 325 -2.79 10.74 -19.94
N ALA A 326 -4.00 10.50 -19.42
CA ALA A 326 -4.54 9.15 -19.25
C ALA A 326 -4.74 8.41 -20.57
N TYR A 327 -5.21 9.13 -21.63
CA TYR A 327 -5.29 8.57 -22.97
C TYR A 327 -3.93 8.08 -23.49
N LEU A 328 -2.90 8.91 -23.34
CA LEU A 328 -1.54 8.54 -23.78
C LEU A 328 -1.00 7.38 -22.96
N ALA A 329 -1.21 7.40 -21.63
CA ALA A 329 -0.81 6.29 -20.77
C ALA A 329 -1.53 4.99 -21.15
N TYR A 330 -2.83 5.05 -21.46
CA TYR A 330 -3.59 3.90 -21.96
C TYR A 330 -2.97 3.27 -23.20
N VAL A 331 -2.57 4.09 -24.18
CA VAL A 331 -1.97 3.61 -25.43
C VAL A 331 -0.58 3.04 -25.20
N PHE A 332 0.26 3.74 -24.41
CA PHE A 332 1.66 3.34 -24.22
C PHE A 332 1.86 2.17 -23.25
N ASN A 333 0.99 2.01 -22.25
CA ASN A 333 1.08 0.91 -21.27
C ASN A 333 0.53 -0.42 -21.83
N ASN A 334 -0.15 -0.38 -22.97
CA ASN A 334 -0.82 -1.55 -23.50
C ASN A 334 0.18 -2.65 -23.87
N ASN A 335 -0.16 -3.89 -23.50
CA ASN A 335 0.68 -5.07 -23.64
C ASN A 335 0.11 -6.11 -24.65
N THR A 336 -0.70 -5.66 -25.60
CA THR A 336 -1.20 -6.55 -26.67
C THR A 336 -0.13 -6.86 -27.71
N ASP A 337 -0.35 -7.94 -28.49
CA ASP A 337 0.63 -8.49 -29.43
C ASP A 337 1.20 -7.45 -30.41
N GLY A 338 2.49 -7.30 -30.41
CA GLY A 338 3.26 -6.41 -31.27
C GLY A 338 3.41 -4.99 -30.75
N THR A 339 2.86 -4.65 -29.56
CA THR A 339 3.13 -3.38 -28.91
C THR A 339 4.55 -3.32 -28.35
N LEU A 340 4.99 -2.14 -27.91
CA LEU A 340 6.31 -1.95 -27.30
C LEU A 340 6.50 -2.87 -26.08
N SER A 341 5.53 -2.90 -25.16
CA SER A 341 5.58 -3.76 -23.96
C SER A 341 5.71 -5.23 -24.31
N ASP A 342 4.89 -5.72 -25.23
CA ASP A 342 4.94 -7.12 -25.70
C ASP A 342 6.30 -7.47 -26.33
N TYR A 343 6.84 -6.56 -27.15
CA TYR A 343 8.15 -6.76 -27.75
C TYR A 343 9.26 -6.82 -26.70
N LEU A 344 9.28 -5.88 -25.74
CA LEU A 344 10.30 -5.85 -24.68
C LEU A 344 10.30 -7.12 -23.85
N ILE A 345 9.11 -7.61 -23.47
CA ILE A 345 8.95 -8.85 -22.70
C ILE A 345 9.40 -10.07 -23.53
N LYS A 346 8.93 -10.22 -24.75
CA LYS A 346 9.27 -11.35 -25.61
C LYS A 346 10.76 -11.43 -25.95
N GLN A 347 11.42 -10.26 -26.05
CA GLN A 347 12.87 -10.21 -26.29
C GLN A 347 13.70 -10.33 -25.00
N GLY A 348 13.07 -10.43 -23.82
CA GLY A 348 13.76 -10.47 -22.54
C GLY A 348 14.52 -9.19 -22.22
N LEU A 349 14.06 -8.04 -22.69
CA LEU A 349 14.64 -6.73 -22.41
C LEU A 349 14.02 -6.11 -21.14
N SER A 350 12.78 -6.46 -20.87
CA SER A 350 12.04 -6.11 -19.66
C SER A 350 11.16 -7.28 -19.21
N ASP A 351 10.94 -7.42 -17.89
CA ASP A 351 10.05 -8.43 -17.35
C ASP A 351 8.59 -7.96 -17.23
N SER A 352 8.36 -6.64 -17.24
CA SER A 352 7.06 -6.02 -16.98
C SER A 352 6.55 -5.13 -18.13
N GLY A 353 7.37 -4.92 -19.17
CA GLY A 353 7.07 -4.01 -20.28
C GLY A 353 7.21 -2.55 -19.87
N VAL A 354 6.34 -1.69 -20.40
CA VAL A 354 6.35 -0.25 -20.18
C VAL A 354 5.23 0.13 -19.21
N GLN A 355 5.56 1.00 -18.27
CA GLN A 355 4.60 1.72 -17.45
C GLN A 355 4.79 3.21 -17.68
N SER A 356 3.82 3.89 -18.23
CA SER A 356 3.86 5.34 -18.39
C SER A 356 2.88 6.02 -17.46
N VAL A 357 3.27 7.19 -16.95
CA VAL A 357 2.51 8.00 -16.01
C VAL A 357 2.51 9.45 -16.46
N ALA A 358 1.36 10.09 -16.41
CA ALA A 358 1.19 11.52 -16.62
C ALA A 358 0.84 12.21 -15.28
N ASN A 359 1.60 13.22 -14.91
CA ASN A 359 1.32 14.06 -13.76
C ASN A 359 0.90 15.46 -14.23
N HIS A 360 -0.25 15.93 -13.74
CA HIS A 360 -0.82 17.21 -14.15
C HIS A 360 -0.02 18.41 -13.62
N ASP A 361 0.51 18.29 -12.41
CA ASP A 361 1.35 19.30 -11.77
C ASP A 361 2.28 18.67 -10.73
N VAL A 362 3.58 18.87 -10.89
CA VAL A 362 4.61 18.37 -9.98
C VAL A 362 5.37 19.49 -9.25
N SER A 363 5.16 20.75 -9.65
CA SER A 363 5.98 21.89 -9.17
C SER A 363 5.21 23.20 -9.02
N ARG A 364 3.89 23.15 -8.88
CA ARG A 364 2.93 24.27 -8.88
C ARG A 364 2.78 25.00 -10.23
N ASN A 365 3.44 24.56 -11.29
CA ASN A 365 3.32 25.19 -12.61
C ASN A 365 3.66 24.30 -13.79
N ARG A 366 4.12 23.05 -13.56
CA ARG A 366 4.50 22.11 -14.61
C ARG A 366 4.11 20.70 -14.24
N GLY A 367 3.66 19.93 -15.24
CA GLY A 367 3.47 18.49 -15.16
C GLY A 367 4.62 17.70 -15.81
N ASP A 368 4.47 16.40 -15.87
CA ASP A 368 5.38 15.51 -16.63
C ASP A 368 4.62 14.35 -17.27
N PHE A 369 5.31 13.71 -18.22
CA PHE A 369 4.95 12.39 -18.74
C PHE A 369 6.19 11.51 -18.73
N THR A 370 6.15 10.40 -18.01
CA THR A 370 7.31 9.53 -17.80
C THR A 370 7.02 8.09 -18.18
N PHE A 371 7.90 7.49 -18.97
CA PHE A 371 7.96 6.06 -19.25
C PHE A 371 8.91 5.41 -18.25
N TYR A 372 8.45 4.41 -17.50
CA TYR A 372 9.24 3.55 -16.64
C TYR A 372 9.37 2.16 -17.26
N ILE A 373 10.57 1.64 -17.33
CA ILE A 373 10.86 0.32 -17.89
C ILE A 373 11.85 -0.38 -16.94
N GLU A 374 11.39 -1.41 -16.25
CA GLU A 374 12.27 -2.30 -15.48
C GLU A 374 13.09 -3.13 -16.46
N LEU A 375 14.41 -3.10 -16.31
CA LEU A 375 15.34 -3.73 -17.24
C LEU A 375 15.85 -5.06 -16.70
N THR A 376 16.00 -6.04 -17.60
CA THR A 376 16.86 -7.21 -17.38
C THR A 376 18.34 -6.82 -17.60
N ASP A 377 19.29 -7.73 -17.34
CA ASP A 377 20.69 -7.49 -17.71
C ASP A 377 20.87 -7.27 -19.22
N LYS A 378 20.10 -8.01 -20.04
CA LYS A 378 20.04 -7.80 -21.48
C LYS A 378 19.46 -6.43 -21.85
N GLY A 379 18.36 -6.04 -21.19
CA GLY A 379 17.75 -4.72 -21.39
C GLY A 379 18.71 -3.58 -21.02
N LEU A 380 19.46 -3.72 -19.92
CA LEU A 380 20.48 -2.75 -19.55
C LEU A 380 21.59 -2.66 -20.61
N ALA A 381 22.06 -3.78 -21.15
CA ALA A 381 23.05 -3.81 -22.22
C ALA A 381 22.53 -3.20 -23.54
N GLU A 382 21.23 -3.36 -23.81
CA GLU A 382 20.56 -2.85 -25.02
C GLU A 382 19.75 -1.56 -24.78
N GLN A 383 20.07 -0.77 -23.74
CA GLN A 383 19.31 0.42 -23.34
C GLN A 383 19.09 1.44 -24.50
N ASP A 384 20.09 1.64 -25.34
CA ASP A 384 19.98 2.53 -26.51
C ASP A 384 18.89 2.08 -27.49
N LYS A 385 18.74 0.78 -27.70
CA LYS A 385 17.68 0.20 -28.52
C LYS A 385 16.32 0.41 -27.86
N ILE A 386 16.21 0.23 -26.53
CA ILE A 386 14.96 0.48 -25.80
C ILE A 386 14.54 1.95 -25.92
N ILE A 387 15.49 2.88 -25.76
CA ILE A 387 15.23 4.32 -25.96
C ILE A 387 14.75 4.59 -27.40
N SER A 388 15.41 4.03 -28.41
CA SER A 388 15.00 4.15 -29.80
C SER A 388 13.58 3.61 -30.03
N LEU A 389 13.22 2.46 -29.45
CA LEU A 389 11.89 1.86 -29.55
C LEU A 389 10.81 2.74 -28.89
N VAL A 390 11.11 3.39 -27.77
CA VAL A 390 10.17 4.35 -27.15
C VAL A 390 9.89 5.52 -28.07
N PHE A 391 10.94 6.12 -28.69
CA PHE A 391 10.74 7.21 -29.65
C PHE A 391 10.03 6.73 -30.93
N GLN A 392 10.33 5.52 -31.41
CA GLN A 392 9.58 4.91 -32.51
C GLN A 392 8.09 4.76 -32.20
N GLN A 393 7.74 4.29 -31.00
CA GLN A 393 6.34 4.17 -30.56
C GLN A 393 5.65 5.53 -30.49
N ILE A 394 6.32 6.56 -29.96
CA ILE A 394 5.80 7.92 -29.94
C ILE A 394 5.50 8.40 -31.37
N GLU A 395 6.42 8.20 -32.33
CA GLU A 395 6.23 8.57 -33.75
C GLU A 395 5.15 7.70 -34.41
N ALA A 396 5.02 6.42 -34.06
CA ALA A 396 3.94 5.57 -34.56
C ALA A 396 2.56 6.07 -34.12
N VAL A 397 2.41 6.51 -32.85
CA VAL A 397 1.17 7.12 -32.36
C VAL A 397 0.88 8.44 -33.05
N LYS A 398 1.87 9.31 -33.21
CA LYS A 398 1.72 10.57 -33.97
C LYS A 398 1.27 10.32 -35.39
N LYS A 399 1.88 9.36 -36.10
CA LYS A 399 1.57 9.01 -37.51
C LYS A 399 0.18 8.41 -37.68
N ALA A 400 -0.24 7.54 -36.73
CA ALA A 400 -1.55 6.91 -36.76
C ALA A 400 -2.67 7.91 -36.42
N GLY A 401 -2.35 9.01 -35.75
CA GLY A 401 -3.31 9.96 -35.21
C GLY A 401 -4.05 9.42 -33.98
N ILE A 402 -4.80 10.31 -33.36
CA ILE A 402 -5.55 10.00 -32.14
C ILE A 402 -6.78 9.17 -32.47
N GLN A 403 -6.92 7.98 -31.88
CA GLN A 403 -7.96 7.01 -32.18
C GLN A 403 -9.14 7.15 -31.20
N GLN A 404 -10.35 7.38 -31.74
CA GLN A 404 -11.57 7.47 -30.96
C GLN A 404 -11.83 6.18 -30.17
N SER A 405 -11.54 5.01 -30.74
CA SER A 405 -11.77 3.72 -30.10
C SER A 405 -11.02 3.54 -28.78
N TYR A 406 -9.79 4.04 -28.64
CA TYR A 406 -9.07 3.99 -27.37
C TYR A 406 -9.64 4.97 -26.35
N PHE A 407 -10.13 6.12 -26.83
CA PHE A 407 -10.81 7.06 -25.94
C PHE A 407 -12.14 6.49 -25.44
N ASP A 408 -12.87 5.78 -26.29
CA ASP A 408 -14.12 5.13 -25.92
C ASP A 408 -13.89 4.02 -24.90
N GLU A 409 -12.87 3.17 -25.08
CA GLU A 409 -12.46 2.18 -24.08
C GLU A 409 -12.04 2.85 -22.77
N LEU A 410 -11.23 3.91 -22.83
CA LEU A 410 -10.86 4.72 -21.67
C LEU A 410 -12.10 5.28 -20.97
N LYS A 411 -13.03 5.82 -21.71
CA LYS A 411 -14.28 6.35 -21.20
C LYS A 411 -15.17 5.23 -20.64
N GLU A 412 -15.27 4.06 -21.30
CA GLU A 412 -15.97 2.85 -20.82
C GLU A 412 -15.45 2.44 -19.44
N SER A 413 -14.16 2.26 -19.26
CA SER A 413 -13.49 1.88 -18.05
C SER A 413 -13.73 2.89 -16.90
N LEU A 414 -13.54 4.23 -17.02
CA LEU A 414 -13.74 5.24 -15.98
C LEU A 414 -15.20 5.26 -15.45
N SER A 415 -16.17 5.10 -16.34
CA SER A 415 -17.57 5.14 -15.94
C SER A 415 -17.97 3.88 -15.16
N GLN A 416 -17.57 2.68 -15.62
CA GLN A 416 -17.87 1.44 -14.89
C GLN A 416 -17.25 1.45 -13.49
N GLU A 417 -16.02 1.91 -13.36
CA GLU A 417 -15.37 2.01 -12.07
C GLU A 417 -16.10 3.01 -11.17
N PHE A 418 -16.45 4.18 -11.68
CA PHE A 418 -17.19 5.18 -10.89
C PHE A 418 -18.61 4.71 -10.50
N GLN A 419 -19.31 4.03 -11.41
CA GLN A 419 -20.64 3.48 -11.12
C GLN A 419 -20.63 2.42 -10.02
N HIS A 420 -19.56 1.63 -9.94
CA HIS A 420 -19.39 0.53 -8.99
C HIS A 420 -18.25 0.79 -8.01
N LEU A 421 -18.02 2.07 -7.70
CA LEU A 421 -16.93 2.48 -6.81
C LEU A 421 -17.20 1.99 -5.38
N GLN A 422 -16.27 1.20 -4.87
CA GLN A 422 -16.22 0.78 -3.47
C GLN A 422 -15.01 1.45 -2.82
N THR A 423 -15.25 2.37 -1.90
CA THR A 423 -14.20 3.14 -1.25
C THR A 423 -14.14 2.80 0.22
N GLU A 424 -13.01 2.32 0.66
CA GLU A 424 -12.69 2.13 2.08
C GLU A 424 -12.63 3.49 2.78
N LYS A 425 -13.48 3.70 3.78
CA LYS A 425 -13.56 4.96 4.53
C LYS A 425 -12.52 4.94 5.64
N SER A 426 -11.35 5.48 5.35
CA SER A 426 -10.19 5.51 6.25
C SER A 426 -9.64 6.93 6.41
N GLY A 427 -8.66 7.10 7.29
CA GLY A 427 -7.92 8.36 7.40
C GLY A 427 -7.33 8.82 6.05
N ASN A 428 -6.84 7.89 5.22
CA ASN A 428 -6.34 8.22 3.87
C ASN A 428 -7.44 8.76 2.95
N TYR A 429 -8.65 8.21 3.02
CA TYR A 429 -9.79 8.70 2.23
C TYR A 429 -10.06 10.19 2.46
N VAL A 430 -10.14 10.62 3.74
CA VAL A 430 -10.38 12.04 4.03
C VAL A 430 -9.16 12.91 3.76
N ALA A 431 -7.94 12.37 3.86
CA ALA A 431 -6.70 13.04 3.47
C ALA A 431 -6.63 13.28 1.95
N ASP A 432 -7.09 12.32 1.16
CA ASP A 432 -7.22 12.47 -0.30
C ASP A 432 -8.29 13.51 -0.64
N LEU A 433 -9.47 13.46 -0.02
CA LEU A 433 -10.53 14.45 -0.25
C LEU A 433 -10.07 15.87 0.07
N VAL A 434 -9.40 16.11 1.19
CA VAL A 434 -8.89 17.45 1.53
C VAL A 434 -7.81 17.90 0.56
N SER A 435 -7.00 16.98 0.05
CA SER A 435 -6.01 17.27 -1.01
C SER A 435 -6.69 17.64 -2.33
N GLN A 436 -7.76 16.94 -2.70
CA GLN A 436 -8.57 17.27 -3.88
C GLN A 436 -9.25 18.64 -3.73
N MET A 437 -9.76 18.98 -2.54
CA MET A 437 -10.35 20.32 -2.27
C MET A 437 -9.37 21.48 -2.48
N MET A 438 -8.07 21.25 -2.39
CA MET A 438 -7.04 22.26 -2.67
C MET A 438 -6.73 22.43 -4.16
N SER A 439 -7.09 21.43 -4.98
CA SER A 439 -6.68 21.35 -6.39
C SER A 439 -7.83 21.41 -7.39
N TYR A 440 -9.05 21.02 -7.00
CA TYR A 440 -10.18 20.87 -7.91
C TYR A 440 -11.46 21.52 -7.36
N PRO A 441 -12.44 21.82 -8.22
CA PRO A 441 -13.75 22.29 -7.78
C PRO A 441 -14.41 21.30 -6.81
N LEU A 442 -15.08 21.82 -5.78
CA LEU A 442 -15.68 20.99 -4.72
C LEU A 442 -16.64 19.93 -5.27
N GLU A 443 -17.37 20.22 -6.33
CA GLU A 443 -18.27 19.27 -7.01
C GLU A 443 -17.55 18.03 -7.57
N ASN A 444 -16.26 18.15 -7.90
CA ASN A 444 -15.49 17.10 -8.58
C ASN A 444 -14.46 16.41 -7.67
N ILE A 445 -14.46 16.62 -6.39
CA ILE A 445 -13.42 16.05 -5.49
C ILE A 445 -13.48 14.52 -5.39
N ILE A 446 -14.62 13.89 -5.69
CA ILE A 446 -14.79 12.44 -5.69
C ILE A 446 -14.66 11.88 -7.11
N ASP A 447 -15.31 12.52 -8.09
CA ASP A 447 -15.32 12.03 -9.46
C ASP A 447 -14.11 12.46 -10.30
N GLN A 448 -13.24 13.33 -9.76
CA GLN A 448 -12.10 13.86 -10.51
C GLN A 448 -11.25 12.79 -11.20
N PRO A 449 -10.94 11.64 -10.60
CA PRO A 449 -10.18 10.59 -11.29
C PRO A 449 -10.95 9.97 -12.47
N TYR A 450 -12.27 9.98 -12.41
CA TYR A 450 -13.18 9.29 -13.32
C TYR A 450 -13.84 10.21 -14.34
N ALA A 451 -14.03 11.49 -14.00
CA ALA A 451 -14.74 12.45 -14.85
C ALA A 451 -14.04 12.62 -16.18
N ILE A 452 -14.73 12.27 -17.27
CA ILE A 452 -14.25 12.35 -18.64
C ILE A 452 -15.35 12.93 -19.53
N GLU A 453 -15.02 13.96 -20.28
CA GLU A 453 -15.95 14.63 -21.20
C GLU A 453 -15.72 14.12 -22.64
N GLN A 454 -15.40 15.00 -23.55
CA GLN A 454 -15.11 14.70 -24.94
C GLN A 454 -13.60 14.60 -25.16
N MET A 455 -13.22 13.84 -26.19
CA MET A 455 -11.82 13.73 -26.59
C MET A 455 -11.29 15.08 -27.10
N ASP A 456 -10.21 15.56 -26.49
CA ASP A 456 -9.49 16.75 -26.94
C ASP A 456 -8.24 16.34 -27.75
N THR A 457 -8.45 16.12 -29.03
CA THR A 457 -7.38 15.72 -29.97
C THR A 457 -6.27 16.75 -30.04
N GLN A 458 -6.59 18.06 -29.91
CA GLN A 458 -5.60 19.11 -29.98
C GLN A 458 -4.69 19.09 -28.74
N ALA A 459 -5.25 18.96 -27.56
CA ALA A 459 -4.49 18.87 -26.32
C ALA A 459 -3.63 17.59 -26.23
N ILE A 460 -4.15 16.43 -26.72
CA ILE A 460 -3.36 15.19 -26.80
C ILE A 460 -2.17 15.37 -27.77
N ASN A 461 -2.40 15.94 -28.95
CA ASN A 461 -1.32 16.21 -29.91
C ASN A 461 -0.30 17.22 -29.37
N ALA A 462 -0.73 18.23 -28.60
CA ALA A 462 0.18 19.17 -27.94
C ALA A 462 1.11 18.45 -26.95
N LYS A 463 0.59 17.51 -26.13
CA LYS A 463 1.44 16.67 -25.27
C LYS A 463 2.41 15.78 -26.04
N LEU A 464 1.95 15.16 -27.14
CA LEU A 464 2.83 14.38 -28.04
C LEU A 464 3.94 15.24 -28.66
N ALA A 465 3.66 16.51 -28.97
CA ALA A 465 4.65 17.42 -29.52
C ALA A 465 5.78 17.75 -28.52
N GLU A 466 5.51 17.74 -27.23
CA GLU A 466 6.52 17.92 -26.19
C GLU A 466 7.43 16.70 -26.02
N MET A 467 7.03 15.50 -26.50
CA MET A 467 7.82 14.26 -26.40
C MET A 467 8.95 14.24 -27.43
N THR A 468 9.99 15.04 -27.17
CA THR A 468 11.14 15.22 -28.06
C THR A 468 12.46 15.02 -27.34
N LEU A 469 13.54 14.72 -28.08
CA LEU A 469 14.90 14.63 -27.55
C LEU A 469 15.41 15.94 -26.92
N ALA A 470 14.86 17.08 -27.33
CA ALA A 470 15.20 18.38 -26.75
C ALA A 470 14.59 18.58 -25.36
N ASN A 471 13.43 17.96 -25.13
CA ASN A 471 12.66 18.09 -23.87
C ASN A 471 12.86 16.90 -22.90
N VAL A 472 13.62 15.87 -23.31
CA VAL A 472 13.75 14.63 -22.55
C VAL A 472 14.74 14.75 -21.38
N ARG A 473 14.43 14.03 -20.31
CA ARG A 473 15.37 13.67 -19.24
C ARG A 473 15.31 12.16 -19.05
N ILE A 474 16.46 11.51 -19.08
CA ILE A 474 16.55 10.05 -18.99
C ILE A 474 17.29 9.73 -17.69
N LEU A 475 16.64 8.98 -16.78
CA LEU A 475 17.25 8.41 -15.59
C LEU A 475 17.51 6.93 -15.84
N LEU A 476 18.76 6.52 -15.79
CA LEU A 476 19.18 5.13 -15.81
C LEU A 476 19.59 4.71 -14.41
N VAL A 477 18.89 3.77 -13.85
CA VAL A 477 19.19 3.10 -12.58
C VAL A 477 20.00 1.85 -12.88
N ASP A 478 21.19 1.75 -12.33
CA ASP A 478 22.11 0.62 -12.52
C ASP A 478 22.99 0.45 -11.28
N ASP A 479 22.98 -0.72 -10.66
CA ASP A 479 23.77 -1.02 -9.45
C ASP A 479 25.30 -1.03 -9.73
N LYS A 480 25.69 -1.06 -10.99
CA LYS A 480 27.08 -0.95 -11.47
C LYS A 480 27.42 0.42 -12.07
N ALA A 481 26.48 1.37 -11.98
CA ALA A 481 26.69 2.72 -12.56
C ALA A 481 27.96 3.39 -12.04
N LYS A 482 28.72 3.98 -12.94
CA LYS A 482 29.83 4.87 -12.60
C LYS A 482 29.29 6.26 -12.29
N THR A 483 29.54 6.75 -11.12
CA THR A 483 29.05 8.02 -10.61
C THR A 483 30.21 8.90 -10.14
N ASP A 484 30.07 10.21 -10.34
CA ASP A 484 31.08 11.20 -9.99
C ASP A 484 30.57 12.26 -8.99
N LYS A 485 29.27 12.19 -8.65
CA LYS A 485 28.58 13.13 -7.76
C LYS A 485 27.78 12.40 -6.70
N LYS A 486 27.46 13.12 -5.64
CA LYS A 486 26.50 12.71 -4.61
C LYS A 486 25.57 13.87 -4.30
N THR A 487 24.33 13.56 -4.01
CA THR A 487 23.38 14.57 -3.50
C THR A 487 23.79 15.03 -2.10
N LYS A 488 23.35 16.24 -1.73
CA LYS A 488 23.91 16.94 -0.56
C LYS A 488 23.59 16.26 0.78
N TYR A 489 22.39 15.79 0.97
CA TYR A 489 21.91 15.30 2.27
C TYR A 489 21.73 13.79 2.32
N PHE A 490 21.14 13.22 1.29
CA PHE A 490 20.98 11.77 1.19
C PHE A 490 22.25 11.06 0.71
N GLU A 491 23.18 11.80 0.09
CA GLU A 491 24.44 11.28 -0.46
C GLU A 491 24.22 10.25 -1.58
N ALA A 492 23.08 10.33 -2.28
CA ALA A 492 22.73 9.47 -3.40
C ALA A 492 23.77 9.63 -4.53
N PRO A 493 24.43 8.54 -4.96
CA PRO A 493 25.49 8.63 -5.97
C PRO A 493 24.89 8.71 -7.38
N TYR A 494 25.33 9.70 -8.17
CA TYR A 494 24.85 9.92 -9.54
C TYR A 494 25.90 10.53 -10.46
N ALA A 495 25.63 10.50 -11.76
CA ALA A 495 26.37 11.24 -12.80
C ALA A 495 25.37 11.85 -13.80
N VAL A 496 25.74 12.95 -14.46
CA VAL A 496 24.89 13.60 -15.48
C VAL A 496 25.70 13.78 -16.74
N HIS A 497 25.15 13.31 -17.85
CA HIS A 497 25.73 13.42 -19.18
C HIS A 497 24.76 14.13 -20.12
N LYS A 498 25.29 15.06 -20.93
CA LYS A 498 24.51 15.60 -22.04
C LYS A 498 24.34 14.54 -23.12
N ILE A 499 23.14 14.39 -23.66
CA ILE A 499 22.87 13.52 -24.79
C ILE A 499 23.56 14.09 -26.01
N SER A 500 24.53 13.34 -26.55
CA SER A 500 25.32 13.75 -27.72
C SER A 500 24.49 13.69 -29.02
N GLU A 501 24.88 14.44 -30.02
CA GLU A 501 24.22 14.40 -31.35
C GLU A 501 24.31 12.99 -31.98
N GLN A 502 25.37 12.24 -31.69
CA GLN A 502 25.50 10.85 -32.16
C GLN A 502 24.45 9.95 -31.49
N GLN A 503 24.21 10.10 -30.17
CA GLN A 503 23.16 9.36 -29.49
C GLN A 503 21.77 9.74 -30.01
N LYS A 504 21.52 11.04 -30.22
CA LYS A 504 20.24 11.51 -30.80
C LYS A 504 19.99 10.91 -32.17
N ALA A 505 21.01 10.93 -33.07
CA ALA A 505 20.90 10.33 -34.39
C ALA A 505 20.64 8.82 -34.29
N LYS A 506 21.35 8.11 -33.42
CA LYS A 506 21.15 6.67 -33.17
C LYS A 506 19.75 6.34 -32.70
N TRP A 507 19.21 7.10 -31.74
CA TRP A 507 17.90 6.84 -31.18
C TRP A 507 16.73 7.20 -32.10
N LEU A 508 16.94 8.08 -33.07
CA LEU A 508 15.95 8.43 -34.11
C LEU A 508 16.12 7.64 -35.44
N ASP A 509 17.12 6.77 -35.50
CA ASP A 509 17.25 5.82 -36.63
C ASP A 509 16.49 4.52 -36.31
N PHE A 510 15.30 4.41 -36.84
CA PHE A 510 14.41 3.25 -36.63
C PHE A 510 14.64 2.15 -37.68
N SER A 511 15.61 2.28 -38.59
CA SER A 511 15.82 1.37 -39.72
C SER A 511 16.08 -0.09 -39.32
N GLN A 512 16.65 -0.30 -38.15
CA GLN A 512 16.96 -1.63 -37.62
C GLN A 512 15.96 -2.10 -36.56
N ASN A 513 14.94 -1.30 -36.21
CA ASN A 513 13.94 -1.64 -35.24
C ASN A 513 12.83 -2.51 -35.88
N PRO A 514 12.18 -3.38 -35.10
CA PRO A 514 11.01 -4.11 -35.56
C PRO A 514 9.84 -3.16 -35.82
N GLU A 515 8.87 -3.61 -36.61
CA GLU A 515 7.60 -2.91 -36.72
C GLU A 515 6.81 -3.05 -35.39
N LEU A 516 6.46 -1.93 -34.79
CA LEU A 516 5.60 -1.89 -33.59
C LEU A 516 4.15 -1.62 -34.03
N LYS A 517 3.23 -2.30 -33.36
CA LYS A 517 1.79 -2.16 -33.57
C LYS A 517 1.15 -1.24 -32.53
N LEU A 518 0.06 -0.63 -32.90
CA LEU A 518 -0.84 -0.01 -31.94
C LEU A 518 -1.64 -1.09 -31.16
N PRO A 519 -2.16 -0.75 -29.97
CA PRO A 519 -2.93 -1.71 -29.16
C PRO A 519 -4.14 -2.32 -29.86
N ALA A 520 -4.39 -3.60 -29.61
CA ALA A 520 -5.68 -4.20 -29.91
C ALA A 520 -6.73 -3.81 -28.85
N LEU A 521 -8.01 -3.79 -29.23
CA LEU A 521 -9.10 -3.52 -28.32
C LEU A 521 -9.23 -4.61 -27.24
N ASN A 522 -9.76 -4.22 -26.08
CA ASN A 522 -9.82 -5.07 -24.89
C ASN A 522 -11.05 -6.01 -24.89
N PRO A 523 -10.88 -7.33 -24.82
CA PRO A 523 -11.96 -8.31 -24.90
C PRO A 523 -12.68 -8.57 -23.56
N TYR A 524 -12.29 -7.91 -22.46
CA TYR A 524 -12.81 -8.18 -21.11
C TYR A 524 -13.78 -7.14 -20.57
N PHE A 525 -14.09 -6.05 -21.31
CA PHE A 525 -15.10 -5.11 -20.89
C PHE A 525 -16.45 -5.80 -20.75
N ALA A 526 -17.08 -5.63 -19.58
CA ALA A 526 -18.43 -6.12 -19.33
C ALA A 526 -19.45 -5.20 -20.02
N THR A 527 -20.48 -5.80 -20.58
CA THR A 527 -21.64 -5.13 -21.18
C THR A 527 -22.94 -5.56 -20.52
N ASP A 528 -22.90 -6.64 -19.72
CA ASP A 528 -24.02 -7.16 -18.93
C ASP A 528 -23.70 -7.03 -17.44
N PHE A 529 -24.48 -6.21 -16.76
CA PHE A 529 -24.40 -5.92 -15.34
C PHE A 529 -25.60 -6.50 -14.57
N SER A 530 -26.28 -7.49 -15.13
CA SER A 530 -27.43 -8.12 -14.51
C SER A 530 -27.06 -8.82 -13.20
N LEU A 531 -27.98 -8.76 -12.25
CA LEU A 531 -27.81 -9.42 -10.96
C LEU A 531 -28.47 -10.79 -11.00
N ASN A 532 -27.74 -11.81 -10.56
CA ASN A 532 -28.29 -13.15 -10.38
C ASN A 532 -29.36 -13.16 -9.27
N GLU A 533 -30.39 -13.96 -9.45
CA GLU A 533 -31.31 -14.29 -8.36
C GLU A 533 -30.52 -15.04 -7.27
N SER A 534 -30.61 -14.55 -6.05
CA SER A 534 -29.80 -15.07 -4.95
C SER A 534 -30.60 -15.16 -3.66
N ASP A 535 -30.28 -16.16 -2.85
CA ASP A 535 -30.82 -16.30 -1.51
C ASP A 535 -30.12 -15.33 -0.54
N LYS A 536 -30.70 -14.14 -0.39
CA LYS A 536 -30.20 -13.08 0.50
C LYS A 536 -30.23 -13.46 1.99
N SER A 537 -30.78 -14.61 2.37
CA SER A 537 -30.72 -15.12 3.74
C SER A 537 -29.39 -15.75 4.10
N ARG A 538 -28.53 -16.05 3.11
CA ARG A 538 -27.18 -16.57 3.34
C ARG A 538 -26.26 -15.46 3.85
N LEU A 539 -25.94 -15.49 5.13
CA LEU A 539 -25.04 -14.54 5.77
C LEU A 539 -23.58 -15.04 5.84
N LYS A 540 -23.33 -16.26 5.41
CA LYS A 540 -22.03 -16.92 5.35
C LYS A 540 -22.01 -17.96 4.24
N PRO A 541 -20.82 -18.32 3.72
CA PRO A 541 -20.72 -19.35 2.68
C PRO A 541 -21.35 -20.68 3.10
N GLN A 542 -22.11 -21.26 2.20
CA GLN A 542 -22.75 -22.57 2.39
C GLN A 542 -22.10 -23.59 1.45
N LEU A 543 -21.99 -24.82 1.90
CA LEU A 543 -21.54 -25.94 1.09
C LEU A 543 -22.64 -26.26 0.07
N ILE A 544 -22.40 -25.99 -1.20
CA ILE A 544 -23.34 -26.22 -2.29
C ILE A 544 -23.04 -27.50 -3.06
N GLU A 545 -21.84 -28.04 -2.90
CA GLU A 545 -21.43 -29.33 -3.45
C GLU A 545 -20.32 -29.95 -2.60
N ALA A 546 -20.46 -31.24 -2.31
CA ALA A 546 -19.44 -32.06 -1.65
C ALA A 546 -19.43 -33.43 -2.32
N GLU A 547 -18.45 -33.64 -3.18
CA GLU A 547 -18.15 -34.94 -3.76
C GLU A 547 -16.74 -35.39 -3.29
N GLN A 548 -16.36 -36.62 -3.59
CA GLN A 548 -15.04 -37.10 -3.19
C GLN A 548 -13.93 -36.20 -3.77
N GLY A 549 -13.18 -35.53 -2.90
CA GLY A 549 -12.12 -34.62 -3.27
C GLY A 549 -12.54 -33.19 -3.70
N THR A 550 -13.83 -32.89 -3.79
CA THR A 550 -14.33 -31.56 -4.15
C THR A 550 -15.22 -30.98 -3.06
N GLN A 551 -15.01 -29.71 -2.72
CA GLN A 551 -15.86 -28.91 -1.83
C GLN A 551 -16.07 -27.52 -2.39
N ILE A 552 -17.31 -27.15 -2.64
CA ILE A 552 -17.67 -25.85 -3.16
C ILE A 552 -18.53 -25.10 -2.14
N TYR A 553 -18.02 -23.95 -1.68
CA TYR A 553 -18.71 -23.02 -0.79
C TYR A 553 -19.06 -21.76 -1.57
N ALA A 554 -20.30 -21.32 -1.47
CA ALA A 554 -20.75 -20.10 -2.13
C ALA A 554 -21.73 -19.31 -1.27
N MET A 555 -21.74 -17.99 -1.44
CA MET A 555 -22.80 -17.10 -0.97
C MET A 555 -22.94 -15.89 -1.88
N PRO A 556 -24.16 -15.34 -2.06
CA PRO A 556 -24.31 -13.99 -2.58
C PRO A 556 -23.68 -12.99 -1.60
N SER A 557 -23.18 -11.87 -2.09
CA SER A 557 -22.75 -10.82 -1.18
C SER A 557 -23.91 -10.34 -0.30
N HIS A 558 -23.68 -10.25 1.00
CA HIS A 558 -24.65 -9.71 1.95
C HIS A 558 -24.64 -8.17 1.95
N TYR A 559 -23.46 -7.57 1.89
CA TYR A 559 -23.28 -6.11 1.95
C TYR A 559 -23.35 -5.44 0.57
N PHE A 560 -22.96 -6.15 -0.49
CA PHE A 560 -22.84 -5.65 -1.87
C PHE A 560 -23.74 -6.40 -2.85
N ALA A 561 -24.95 -6.76 -2.43
CA ALA A 561 -25.89 -7.55 -3.21
C ALA A 561 -26.39 -6.87 -4.52
N ASN A 562 -26.13 -5.58 -4.68
CA ASN A 562 -26.48 -4.81 -5.88
C ASN A 562 -25.28 -4.59 -6.81
N GLU A 563 -24.14 -5.21 -6.52
CA GLU A 563 -22.94 -5.13 -7.36
C GLU A 563 -22.87 -6.33 -8.31
N PRO A 564 -22.66 -6.09 -9.61
CA PRO A 564 -22.53 -7.16 -10.60
C PRO A 564 -21.13 -7.81 -10.58
N LYS A 565 -20.53 -7.88 -9.41
CA LYS A 565 -19.16 -8.37 -9.19
C LYS A 565 -19.16 -9.59 -8.29
N ALA A 566 -18.15 -10.42 -8.46
CA ALA A 566 -17.89 -11.54 -7.57
C ALA A 566 -16.39 -11.75 -7.35
N LYS A 567 -16.08 -12.46 -6.26
CA LYS A 567 -14.73 -12.93 -5.95
C LYS A 567 -14.76 -14.43 -5.72
N ILE A 568 -13.80 -15.14 -6.34
CA ILE A 568 -13.68 -16.59 -6.24
C ILE A 568 -12.23 -16.99 -5.96
N SER A 569 -12.06 -17.97 -5.07
CA SER A 569 -10.78 -18.64 -4.81
C SER A 569 -10.95 -20.13 -4.98
N LEU A 570 -10.10 -20.74 -5.79
CA LEU A 570 -10.06 -22.17 -6.05
C LEU A 570 -8.70 -22.70 -5.62
N VAL A 571 -8.69 -23.73 -4.81
CA VAL A 571 -7.48 -24.38 -4.30
C VAL A 571 -7.44 -25.82 -4.80
N LEU A 572 -6.52 -26.08 -5.72
CA LEU A 572 -6.24 -27.41 -6.24
C LEU A 572 -5.13 -28.04 -5.40
N GLY A 573 -5.43 -29.07 -4.67
CA GLY A 573 -4.44 -29.86 -3.94
C GLY A 573 -3.74 -30.87 -4.83
N ILE A 574 -2.44 -31.12 -4.59
CA ILE A 574 -1.64 -32.11 -5.33
C ILE A 574 -1.06 -33.16 -4.38
N THR A 575 -0.90 -34.41 -4.90
CA THR A 575 -0.28 -35.49 -4.16
C THR A 575 0.72 -36.24 -5.07
N PRO A 576 1.97 -36.51 -4.64
CA PRO A 576 2.57 -36.07 -3.39
C PRO A 576 2.82 -34.54 -3.39
N LYS A 577 2.83 -33.94 -2.20
CA LYS A 577 3.15 -32.51 -2.03
C LYS A 577 4.59 -32.19 -2.45
N VAL A 578 4.90 -30.91 -2.59
CA VAL A 578 6.26 -30.44 -2.79
C VAL A 578 7.03 -30.60 -1.47
N GLU A 579 8.02 -31.49 -1.44
CA GLU A 579 8.79 -31.79 -0.22
C GLU A 579 10.30 -31.64 -0.38
N ASP A 580 10.80 -31.66 -1.61
CA ASP A 580 12.23 -31.47 -1.87
C ASP A 580 12.53 -30.09 -2.48
N LEU A 581 13.77 -29.64 -2.27
CA LEU A 581 14.24 -28.32 -2.70
C LEU A 581 14.13 -28.12 -4.21
N LYS A 582 14.41 -29.14 -5.01
CA LYS A 582 14.40 -29.02 -6.47
C LYS A 582 12.98 -28.76 -6.98
N GLN A 583 12.00 -29.53 -6.46
CA GLN A 583 10.59 -29.31 -6.80
C GLN A 583 10.10 -27.93 -6.34
N ALA A 584 10.49 -27.47 -5.12
CA ALA A 584 10.12 -26.15 -4.63
C ALA A 584 10.67 -25.03 -5.52
N VAL A 585 11.94 -25.10 -5.90
CA VAL A 585 12.56 -24.12 -6.81
C VAL A 585 11.95 -24.21 -8.21
N SER A 586 11.67 -25.41 -8.72
CA SER A 586 11.01 -25.60 -10.03
C SER A 586 9.60 -25.01 -10.05
N ALA A 587 8.83 -25.15 -8.95
CA ALA A 587 7.50 -24.55 -8.85
C ALA A 587 7.55 -23.01 -8.87
N VAL A 588 8.49 -22.41 -8.15
CA VAL A 588 8.69 -20.95 -8.16
C VAL A 588 9.11 -20.46 -9.54
N LEU A 589 10.04 -21.14 -10.19
CA LEU A 589 10.50 -20.78 -11.55
C LEU A 589 9.36 -20.92 -12.56
N LEU A 590 8.56 -22.00 -12.49
CA LEU A 590 7.37 -22.15 -13.35
C LEU A 590 6.36 -21.00 -13.12
N GLY A 591 6.18 -20.56 -11.88
CA GLY A 591 5.37 -19.39 -11.56
C GLY A 591 5.88 -18.12 -12.25
N TYR A 592 7.20 -17.83 -12.16
CA TYR A 592 7.79 -16.68 -12.85
C TYR A 592 7.67 -16.76 -14.39
N MET A 593 7.85 -17.96 -14.96
CA MET A 593 7.64 -18.16 -16.41
C MET A 593 6.17 -17.92 -16.79
N GLY A 594 5.23 -18.37 -15.94
CA GLY A 594 3.80 -18.13 -16.12
C GLY A 594 3.46 -16.65 -16.07
N ASP A 595 4.01 -15.90 -15.10
CA ASP A 595 3.80 -14.43 -14.96
C ASP A 595 4.19 -13.67 -16.24
N LEU A 596 5.33 -14.03 -16.85
CA LEU A 596 5.80 -13.38 -18.07
C LEU A 596 4.79 -13.51 -19.21
N VAL A 597 4.25 -14.70 -19.42
CA VAL A 597 3.32 -14.94 -20.53
C VAL A 597 1.90 -14.47 -20.26
N GLN A 598 1.50 -14.37 -18.99
CA GLN A 598 0.16 -13.96 -18.58
C GLN A 598 -0.01 -12.44 -18.47
N SER A 599 1.08 -11.68 -18.51
CA SER A 599 1.08 -10.22 -18.30
C SER A 599 0.13 -9.45 -19.22
N LYS A 600 -0.07 -9.93 -20.46
CA LYS A 600 -1.04 -9.36 -21.42
C LYS A 600 -2.48 -9.50 -20.92
N ILE A 601 -2.87 -10.68 -20.45
CA ILE A 601 -4.21 -10.93 -19.93
C ILE A 601 -4.42 -10.10 -18.66
N ASP A 602 -3.40 -10.04 -17.80
CA ASP A 602 -3.47 -9.26 -16.56
C ASP A 602 -3.68 -7.77 -16.82
N PHE A 603 -2.97 -7.22 -17.80
CA PHE A 603 -3.15 -5.82 -18.18
C PHE A 603 -4.57 -5.55 -18.70
N GLN A 604 -5.05 -6.36 -19.68
CA GLN A 604 -6.38 -6.18 -20.24
C GLN A 604 -7.50 -6.38 -19.21
N ALA A 605 -7.37 -7.40 -18.34
CA ALA A 605 -8.33 -7.63 -17.26
C ALA A 605 -8.37 -6.45 -16.28
N SER A 606 -7.20 -5.92 -15.87
CA SER A 606 -7.14 -4.80 -14.92
C SER A 606 -7.84 -3.55 -15.44
N ILE A 607 -7.68 -3.25 -16.74
CA ILE A 607 -8.39 -2.13 -17.40
C ILE A 607 -9.90 -2.34 -17.42
N ALA A 608 -10.35 -3.59 -17.53
CA ALA A 608 -11.78 -3.93 -17.48
C ALA A 608 -12.32 -4.10 -16.03
N GLY A 609 -11.59 -3.62 -15.03
CA GLY A 609 -11.99 -3.71 -13.62
C GLY A 609 -12.04 -5.13 -13.07
N MET A 610 -11.18 -6.01 -13.59
CA MET A 610 -11.11 -7.43 -13.23
C MET A 610 -9.68 -7.84 -12.88
N SER A 611 -9.53 -8.89 -12.09
CA SER A 611 -8.22 -9.52 -11.88
C SER A 611 -8.32 -11.04 -11.84
N ALA A 612 -7.25 -11.73 -12.21
CA ALA A 612 -7.11 -13.15 -11.96
C ALA A 612 -5.64 -13.51 -11.75
N SER A 613 -5.38 -14.46 -10.85
CA SER A 613 -4.04 -14.94 -10.56
C SER A 613 -3.99 -16.46 -10.51
N VAL A 614 -2.85 -17.01 -10.94
CA VAL A 614 -2.48 -18.41 -10.77
C VAL A 614 -1.22 -18.42 -9.94
N SER A 615 -1.27 -18.99 -8.75
CA SER A 615 -0.12 -19.04 -7.84
C SER A 615 0.15 -20.46 -7.37
N MET A 616 1.45 -20.77 -7.18
CA MET A 616 1.90 -22.04 -6.64
C MET A 616 1.94 -21.94 -5.12
N ALA A 617 1.31 -22.90 -4.44
CA ALA A 617 1.40 -23.08 -3.00
C ALA A 617 2.10 -24.42 -2.69
N GLU A 618 2.52 -24.61 -1.45
CA GLU A 618 3.13 -25.86 -0.96
C GLU A 618 2.29 -27.10 -1.30
N ASN A 619 0.97 -26.96 -1.18
CA ASN A 619 0.00 -28.06 -1.34
C ASN A 619 -0.70 -28.06 -2.71
N GLY A 620 -0.32 -27.20 -3.66
CA GLY A 620 -0.92 -27.19 -4.98
C GLY A 620 -0.97 -25.85 -5.68
N VAL A 621 -2.05 -25.61 -6.41
CA VAL A 621 -2.27 -24.39 -7.19
C VAL A 621 -3.44 -23.62 -6.60
N VAL A 622 -3.28 -22.31 -6.43
CA VAL A 622 -4.34 -21.39 -6.03
C VAL A 622 -4.70 -20.51 -7.21
N LEU A 623 -5.95 -20.56 -7.62
CA LEU A 623 -6.54 -19.66 -8.60
C LEU A 623 -7.42 -18.66 -7.85
N GLN A 624 -7.29 -17.40 -8.15
CA GLN A 624 -8.17 -16.37 -7.63
C GLN A 624 -8.63 -15.48 -8.78
N ALA A 625 -9.88 -15.06 -8.75
CA ALA A 625 -10.37 -14.05 -9.67
C ALA A 625 -11.41 -13.17 -8.98
N ASP A 626 -11.48 -11.92 -9.41
CA ASP A 626 -12.47 -10.94 -8.98
C ASP A 626 -12.84 -10.00 -10.12
N GLY A 627 -13.99 -9.37 -10.00
CA GLY A 627 -14.50 -8.39 -10.93
C GLY A 627 -15.89 -8.70 -11.46
N TYR A 628 -16.22 -8.17 -12.64
CA TYR A 628 -17.54 -8.31 -13.25
C TYR A 628 -17.84 -9.75 -13.64
N THR A 629 -18.98 -10.26 -13.19
CA THR A 629 -19.40 -11.68 -13.32
C THR A 629 -19.49 -12.16 -14.76
N GLN A 630 -19.88 -11.30 -15.71
CA GLN A 630 -20.04 -11.67 -17.12
C GLN A 630 -18.76 -12.32 -17.68
N ASN A 631 -17.61 -11.76 -17.40
CA ASN A 631 -16.33 -12.19 -17.98
C ASN A 631 -15.43 -12.97 -17.01
N LEU A 632 -15.87 -13.22 -15.76
CA LEU A 632 -15.04 -13.85 -14.74
C LEU A 632 -14.63 -15.28 -15.12
N ALA A 633 -15.58 -16.10 -15.58
CA ALA A 633 -15.32 -17.45 -16.04
C ALA A 633 -14.38 -17.47 -17.27
N LYS A 634 -14.63 -16.55 -18.23
CA LYS A 634 -13.76 -16.40 -19.41
C LYS A 634 -12.33 -16.06 -19.01
N LEU A 635 -12.14 -15.08 -18.12
CA LEU A 635 -10.82 -14.65 -17.64
C LEU A 635 -10.07 -15.80 -16.96
N LEU A 636 -10.72 -16.54 -16.07
CA LEU A 636 -10.13 -17.73 -15.43
C LEU A 636 -9.72 -18.77 -16.46
N LYS A 637 -10.60 -19.08 -17.41
CA LYS A 637 -10.33 -20.04 -18.48
C LYS A 637 -9.14 -19.61 -19.34
N ASP A 638 -9.11 -18.37 -19.78
CA ASP A 638 -8.02 -17.84 -20.62
C ASP A 638 -6.67 -17.96 -19.89
N LYS A 639 -6.63 -17.65 -18.60
CA LYS A 639 -5.43 -17.78 -17.76
C LYS A 639 -5.02 -19.25 -17.58
N MET A 640 -5.97 -20.16 -17.32
CA MET A 640 -5.70 -21.58 -17.17
C MET A 640 -5.19 -22.23 -18.46
N VAL A 641 -5.84 -21.93 -19.59
CA VAL A 641 -5.44 -22.45 -20.90
C VAL A 641 -4.05 -21.95 -21.25
N LEU A 642 -3.77 -20.67 -21.01
CA LEU A 642 -2.44 -20.12 -21.24
C LEU A 642 -1.40 -20.78 -20.35
N PHE A 643 -1.67 -20.99 -19.04
CA PHE A 643 -0.77 -21.69 -18.13
C PHE A 643 -0.50 -23.14 -18.57
N GLN A 644 -1.52 -23.82 -19.08
CA GLN A 644 -1.39 -25.19 -19.61
C GLN A 644 -0.52 -25.25 -20.87
N GLN A 645 -0.67 -24.27 -21.78
CA GLN A 645 -0.21 -24.37 -23.16
C GLN A 645 1.00 -23.51 -23.51
N PHE A 646 1.42 -22.57 -22.62
CA PHE A 646 2.55 -21.70 -22.99
C PHE A 646 3.83 -22.52 -23.26
N THR A 647 4.59 -22.06 -24.23
CA THR A 647 5.83 -22.70 -24.64
C THR A 647 6.91 -22.52 -23.59
N LEU A 648 7.41 -23.62 -23.02
CA LEU A 648 8.60 -23.62 -22.19
C LEU A 648 9.83 -23.43 -23.07
N SER A 649 10.66 -22.43 -22.79
CA SER A 649 11.90 -22.16 -23.53
C SER A 649 13.07 -21.90 -22.56
N GLU A 650 14.29 -22.13 -23.03
CA GLU A 650 15.49 -21.81 -22.25
C GLU A 650 15.59 -20.30 -21.97
N ASP A 651 15.15 -19.45 -22.90
CA ASP A 651 15.15 -17.99 -22.72
C ASP A 651 14.23 -17.57 -21.58
N THR A 652 12.98 -18.08 -21.53
CA THR A 652 12.05 -17.76 -20.45
C THR A 652 12.48 -18.37 -19.12
N LEU A 653 13.13 -19.55 -19.14
CA LEU A 653 13.72 -20.14 -17.94
C LEU A 653 14.88 -19.29 -17.41
N ALA A 654 15.74 -18.80 -18.29
CA ALA A 654 16.85 -17.91 -17.91
C ALA A 654 16.34 -16.60 -17.26
N GLN A 655 15.31 -15.99 -17.83
CA GLN A 655 14.66 -14.81 -17.25
C GLN A 655 14.05 -15.13 -15.86
N ALA A 656 13.35 -16.24 -15.72
CA ALA A 656 12.78 -16.69 -14.45
C ALA A 656 13.86 -16.93 -13.39
N LYS A 657 14.97 -17.56 -13.76
CA LYS A 657 16.13 -17.75 -12.86
C LYS A 657 16.70 -16.43 -12.39
N GLN A 658 16.91 -15.49 -13.31
CA GLN A 658 17.41 -14.18 -12.96
C GLN A 658 16.47 -13.43 -12.03
N ARG A 659 15.15 -13.42 -12.31
CA ARG A 659 14.15 -12.81 -11.40
C ARG A 659 14.18 -13.42 -10.00
N TYR A 660 14.34 -14.74 -9.90
CA TYR A 660 14.42 -15.40 -8.60
C TYR A 660 15.69 -15.02 -7.85
N LEU A 661 16.84 -15.02 -8.51
CA LEU A 661 18.12 -14.58 -7.91
C LEU A 661 18.03 -13.13 -7.43
N GLU A 662 17.50 -12.23 -8.22
CA GLU A 662 17.30 -10.83 -7.84
C GLU A 662 16.33 -10.68 -6.65
N ALA A 663 15.29 -11.53 -6.57
CA ALA A 663 14.39 -11.53 -5.42
C ALA A 663 15.10 -11.97 -4.13
N LEU A 664 15.99 -12.96 -4.22
CA LEU A 664 16.84 -13.35 -3.09
C LEU A 664 17.82 -12.24 -2.70
N ASP A 665 18.46 -11.58 -3.67
CA ASP A 665 19.39 -10.46 -3.43
C ASP A 665 18.69 -9.27 -2.75
N ARG A 666 17.47 -8.94 -3.20
CA ARG A 666 16.66 -7.90 -2.57
C ARG A 666 16.32 -8.25 -1.12
N ALA A 667 15.95 -9.52 -0.85
CA ALA A 667 15.63 -9.98 0.49
C ALA A 667 16.84 -9.88 1.46
N GLU A 668 18.06 -10.12 0.97
CA GLU A 668 19.29 -9.99 1.77
C GLU A 668 19.67 -8.53 2.08
N LYS A 669 19.20 -7.57 1.27
CA LYS A 669 19.48 -6.13 1.45
C LYS A 669 18.31 -5.35 2.08
N GLU A 670 17.27 -6.03 2.54
CA GLU A 670 16.19 -5.40 3.28
C GLU A 670 16.66 -4.74 4.59
N ASN A 671 15.87 -3.82 5.15
CA ASN A 671 16.21 -3.17 6.41
C ASN A 671 16.33 -4.17 7.57
N ALA A 672 17.00 -3.76 8.65
CA ALA A 672 17.32 -4.63 9.77
C ALA A 672 16.10 -5.30 10.38
N LEU A 673 15.00 -4.55 10.56
CA LEU A 673 13.79 -5.11 11.15
C LEU A 673 13.14 -6.16 10.27
N ARG A 674 13.08 -5.92 8.95
CA ARG A 674 12.50 -6.88 8.01
C ARG A 674 13.29 -8.17 8.00
N GLN A 675 14.63 -8.08 8.06
CA GLN A 675 15.49 -9.25 8.16
C GLN A 675 15.31 -10.02 9.48
N ALA A 676 15.09 -9.32 10.61
CA ALA A 676 14.80 -9.96 11.90
C ALA A 676 13.44 -10.67 11.89
N ASN A 677 12.40 -10.00 11.40
CA ASN A 677 11.03 -10.56 11.34
C ASN A 677 10.91 -11.73 10.36
N GLU A 678 11.63 -11.68 9.25
CA GLU A 678 11.60 -12.71 8.22
C GLU A 678 11.99 -14.09 8.75
N VAL A 679 12.89 -14.15 9.71
CA VAL A 679 13.32 -15.43 10.32
C VAL A 679 12.15 -16.13 11.01
N ILE A 680 11.32 -15.39 11.75
CA ILE A 680 10.13 -15.94 12.41
C ILE A 680 9.10 -16.38 11.36
N THR A 681 8.90 -15.57 10.31
CA THR A 681 8.00 -15.91 9.20
C THR A 681 8.46 -17.18 8.47
N ARG A 682 9.75 -17.31 8.19
CA ARG A 682 10.32 -18.52 7.57
C ARG A 682 10.18 -19.74 8.46
N PHE A 683 10.40 -19.59 9.76
CA PHE A 683 10.18 -20.67 10.71
C PHE A 683 8.72 -21.16 10.69
N SER A 684 7.76 -20.27 10.54
CA SER A 684 6.34 -20.62 10.48
C SER A 684 5.91 -21.26 9.14
N SER A 685 6.70 -21.09 8.08
CA SER A 685 6.42 -21.64 6.73
C SER A 685 7.07 -23.01 6.59
N TYR A 686 6.28 -24.06 6.32
CA TYR A 686 6.78 -25.42 6.16
C TYR A 686 6.38 -26.00 4.79
N PRO A 687 7.28 -26.68 4.05
CA PRO A 687 8.73 -26.76 4.28
C PRO A 687 9.44 -25.43 3.97
N TYR A 688 10.49 -25.10 4.71
CA TYR A 688 11.38 -23.98 4.40
C TYR A 688 12.75 -24.50 3.97
N PHE A 689 13.32 -23.89 2.96
CA PHE A 689 14.67 -24.16 2.46
C PHE A 689 15.52 -22.90 2.58
N GLU A 690 16.76 -23.05 3.06
CA GLU A 690 17.68 -21.92 3.23
C GLU A 690 17.97 -21.22 1.90
N MET A 691 18.02 -19.88 1.89
CA MET A 691 18.21 -19.08 0.67
C MET A 691 19.48 -19.46 -0.10
N ALA A 692 20.56 -19.76 0.60
CA ALA A 692 21.82 -20.21 -0.03
C ALA A 692 21.62 -21.52 -0.83
N LYS A 693 20.81 -22.45 -0.30
CA LYS A 693 20.48 -23.69 -0.99
C LYS A 693 19.54 -23.45 -2.18
N GLN A 694 18.58 -22.54 -2.01
CA GLN A 694 17.68 -22.15 -3.11
C GLN A 694 18.52 -21.55 -4.26
N ARG A 695 19.43 -20.61 -3.96
CA ARG A 695 20.34 -19.99 -4.93
C ARG A 695 21.14 -21.04 -5.70
N ALA A 696 21.76 -21.97 -5.01
CA ALA A 696 22.52 -23.05 -5.64
C ALA A 696 21.66 -23.98 -6.49
N MET A 697 20.39 -24.21 -6.10
CA MET A 697 19.45 -25.07 -6.84
C MET A 697 18.89 -24.38 -8.09
N ILE A 698 18.69 -23.05 -8.07
CA ILE A 698 18.21 -22.28 -9.23
C ILE A 698 19.08 -22.58 -10.45
N GLU A 699 20.40 -22.60 -10.30
CA GLU A 699 21.34 -22.89 -11.40
C GLU A 699 21.18 -24.32 -11.95
N GLN A 700 20.83 -25.28 -11.10
CA GLN A 700 20.73 -26.70 -11.43
C GLN A 700 19.41 -27.12 -12.08
N VAL A 701 18.35 -26.32 -11.92
CA VAL A 701 17.03 -26.61 -12.49
C VAL A 701 17.10 -26.48 -14.02
N SER A 702 16.70 -27.52 -14.71
CA SER A 702 16.61 -27.60 -16.17
C SER A 702 15.19 -27.40 -16.68
N LEU A 703 15.04 -27.16 -17.97
CA LEU A 703 13.74 -27.08 -18.63
C LEU A 703 12.91 -28.38 -18.47
N ALA A 704 13.59 -29.55 -18.41
CA ALA A 704 12.95 -30.83 -18.15
C ALA A 704 12.35 -30.90 -16.74
N ASP A 705 13.01 -30.32 -15.74
CA ASP A 705 12.47 -30.25 -14.37
C ASP A 705 11.23 -29.34 -14.30
N ILE A 706 11.23 -28.23 -15.04
CA ILE A 706 10.07 -27.35 -15.18
C ILE A 706 8.91 -28.07 -15.86
N GLN A 707 9.19 -28.80 -16.96
CA GLN A 707 8.20 -29.61 -17.66
C GLN A 707 7.57 -30.65 -16.72
N GLN A 708 8.41 -31.39 -15.99
CA GLN A 708 7.93 -32.38 -15.01
C GLN A 708 7.08 -31.74 -13.93
N MET A 709 7.45 -30.54 -13.44
CA MET A 709 6.66 -29.83 -12.43
C MET A 709 5.31 -29.40 -13.00
N ARG A 710 5.28 -28.87 -14.23
CA ARG A 710 4.01 -28.49 -14.88
C ARG A 710 3.10 -29.71 -15.08
N GLU A 711 3.65 -30.84 -15.54
CA GLU A 711 2.90 -32.09 -15.67
C GLU A 711 2.37 -32.60 -14.33
N LYS A 712 3.16 -32.49 -13.27
CA LYS A 712 2.71 -32.81 -11.91
C LYS A 712 1.50 -31.97 -11.49
N LEU A 713 1.55 -30.66 -11.73
CA LEU A 713 0.47 -29.75 -11.39
C LEU A 713 -0.80 -29.99 -12.22
N LEU A 714 -0.64 -30.33 -13.50
CA LEU A 714 -1.77 -30.54 -14.43
C LEU A 714 -2.42 -31.93 -14.30
N ASN A 715 -1.69 -32.96 -13.82
CA ASN A 715 -2.15 -34.35 -13.87
C ASN A 715 -2.16 -35.07 -12.51
N LYS A 716 -1.83 -34.37 -11.43
CA LYS A 716 -1.77 -34.93 -10.07
C LYS A 716 -2.60 -34.17 -9.06
N ALA A 717 -3.52 -33.33 -9.53
CA ALA A 717 -4.50 -32.72 -8.66
C ALA A 717 -5.40 -33.78 -8.04
N THR A 718 -5.57 -33.73 -6.73
CA THR A 718 -6.32 -34.73 -5.96
C THR A 718 -7.53 -34.16 -5.26
N SER A 719 -7.62 -32.83 -5.18
CA SER A 719 -8.75 -32.14 -4.58
C SER A 719 -8.97 -30.77 -5.17
N LEU A 720 -10.21 -30.32 -5.14
CA LEU A 720 -10.60 -28.97 -5.46
C LEU A 720 -11.45 -28.38 -4.33
N ARG A 721 -11.04 -27.23 -3.83
CA ARG A 721 -11.84 -26.47 -2.88
C ARG A 721 -12.13 -25.09 -3.47
N VAL A 722 -13.38 -24.66 -3.38
CA VAL A 722 -13.84 -23.39 -3.94
C VAL A 722 -14.53 -22.55 -2.86
N LEU A 723 -14.19 -21.27 -2.81
CA LEU A 723 -14.92 -20.24 -2.07
C LEU A 723 -15.32 -19.13 -3.05
N ALA A 724 -16.61 -18.88 -3.18
CA ALA A 724 -17.16 -17.81 -4.02
C ALA A 724 -18.09 -16.90 -3.22
N VAL A 725 -17.92 -15.59 -3.37
CA VAL A 725 -18.75 -14.55 -2.74
C VAL A 725 -19.10 -13.49 -3.80
N GLY A 726 -20.37 -13.12 -3.88
CA GLY A 726 -20.82 -12.04 -4.80
C GLY A 726 -21.89 -12.50 -5.77
N ASN A 727 -21.96 -11.84 -6.92
CA ASN A 727 -23.01 -12.02 -7.93
C ASN A 727 -22.80 -13.27 -8.82
N LEU A 728 -22.66 -14.44 -8.21
CA LEU A 728 -22.60 -15.73 -8.90
C LEU A 728 -23.73 -16.65 -8.40
N SER A 729 -24.45 -17.27 -9.30
CA SER A 729 -25.38 -18.36 -8.95
C SER A 729 -24.59 -19.63 -8.58
N ASP A 730 -25.18 -20.50 -7.77
CA ASP A 730 -24.60 -21.80 -7.41
C ASP A 730 -24.20 -22.63 -8.65
N ASN A 731 -25.01 -22.57 -9.73
CA ASN A 731 -24.71 -23.26 -10.98
C ASN A 731 -23.50 -22.68 -11.72
N GLN A 732 -23.34 -21.35 -11.73
CA GLN A 732 -22.16 -20.72 -12.32
C GLN A 732 -20.88 -21.10 -11.55
N VAL A 733 -20.93 -21.13 -10.22
CA VAL A 733 -19.77 -21.55 -9.41
C VAL A 733 -19.40 -23.00 -9.69
N LYS A 734 -20.39 -23.90 -9.76
CA LYS A 734 -20.19 -25.32 -10.14
C LYS A 734 -19.62 -25.50 -11.54
N GLN A 735 -20.10 -24.72 -12.51
CA GLN A 735 -19.58 -24.74 -13.88
C GLN A 735 -18.10 -24.31 -13.91
N ILE A 736 -17.74 -23.22 -13.21
CA ILE A 736 -16.32 -22.77 -13.09
C ILE A 736 -15.47 -23.89 -12.47
N ALA A 737 -15.95 -24.52 -11.40
CA ALA A 737 -15.25 -25.64 -10.76
C ALA A 737 -15.01 -26.79 -11.72
N THR A 738 -16.04 -27.21 -12.49
CA THR A 738 -15.93 -28.28 -13.49
C THR A 738 -14.94 -27.93 -14.61
N GLU A 739 -14.91 -26.67 -15.06
CA GLU A 739 -13.93 -26.24 -16.07
C GLU A 739 -12.49 -26.32 -15.52
N VAL A 740 -12.28 -25.93 -14.26
CA VAL A 740 -10.98 -26.05 -13.58
C VAL A 740 -10.56 -27.52 -13.44
N GLU A 741 -11.46 -28.39 -12.98
CA GLU A 741 -11.19 -29.82 -12.86
C GLU A 741 -10.80 -30.47 -14.20
N THR A 742 -11.45 -30.05 -15.29
CA THR A 742 -11.14 -30.52 -16.63
C THR A 742 -9.75 -30.11 -17.08
N VAL A 743 -9.35 -28.84 -16.85
CA VAL A 743 -8.03 -28.33 -17.25
C VAL A 743 -6.90 -29.00 -16.45
N PHE A 744 -7.08 -29.20 -15.16
CA PHE A 744 -6.08 -29.77 -14.26
C PHE A 744 -6.22 -31.29 -14.06
N ASN A 745 -7.10 -31.96 -14.82
CA ASN A 745 -7.34 -33.38 -14.74
C ASN A 745 -7.43 -33.88 -13.27
N ASN A 746 -8.30 -33.22 -12.49
CA ASN A 746 -8.44 -33.47 -11.06
C ASN A 746 -8.96 -34.90 -10.81
N GLN A 747 -8.28 -35.66 -9.99
CA GLN A 747 -8.61 -37.07 -9.70
C GLN A 747 -9.57 -37.22 -8.49
N ASN A 748 -9.95 -36.14 -7.87
CA ASN A 748 -10.95 -36.05 -6.79
C ASN A 748 -10.83 -37.20 -5.75
N SER A 749 -9.68 -37.29 -5.10
CA SER A 749 -9.42 -38.43 -4.18
C SER A 749 -9.62 -38.06 -2.72
N GLN A 750 -9.07 -36.93 -2.26
CA GLN A 750 -9.13 -36.55 -0.86
C GLN A 750 -8.83 -35.07 -0.68
N ILE A 751 -9.61 -34.40 0.16
CA ILE A 751 -9.33 -33.02 0.58
C ILE A 751 -8.04 -32.99 1.40
N ASP A 752 -7.12 -32.13 1.00
CA ASP A 752 -5.86 -31.90 1.70
C ASP A 752 -5.72 -30.43 2.07
N LEU A 753 -5.60 -30.18 3.38
CA LEU A 753 -5.36 -28.85 3.94
C LEU A 753 -3.86 -28.60 4.08
N GLY A 754 -3.46 -27.34 4.25
CA GLY A 754 -2.08 -26.94 4.51
C GLY A 754 -1.52 -27.58 5.78
N ARG A 755 -0.18 -27.62 5.86
CA ARG A 755 0.56 -28.12 7.04
C ARG A 755 1.07 -26.96 7.88
N TYR A 756 1.30 -27.21 9.16
CA TYR A 756 1.91 -26.25 10.07
C TYR A 756 2.79 -26.92 11.13
N LEU A 757 3.71 -26.17 11.68
CA LEU A 757 4.52 -26.60 12.82
C LEU A 757 3.71 -26.41 14.11
N ASP A 758 3.55 -27.49 14.89
CA ASP A 758 2.90 -27.40 16.19
C ASP A 758 3.90 -26.97 17.28
N ILE A 759 3.69 -25.77 17.79
CA ILE A 759 4.46 -25.20 18.89
C ILE A 759 3.68 -25.12 20.22
N ASN A 760 2.41 -25.51 20.23
CA ASN A 760 1.50 -25.21 21.34
C ASN A 760 1.94 -25.78 22.70
N GLN A 761 2.61 -26.93 22.69
CA GLN A 761 3.15 -27.52 23.93
C GLN A 761 4.67 -27.29 24.08
N SER A 762 5.29 -26.59 23.16
CA SER A 762 6.74 -26.35 23.19
C SER A 762 7.11 -25.33 24.27
N GLN A 763 8.19 -25.61 24.98
CA GLN A 763 8.81 -24.68 25.95
C GLN A 763 10.20 -24.25 25.48
N ARG A 764 10.53 -24.52 24.23
CA ARG A 764 11.82 -24.13 23.66
C ARG A 764 11.93 -22.62 23.58
N LYS A 765 13.10 -22.10 23.87
CA LYS A 765 13.44 -20.68 23.74
C LYS A 765 14.57 -20.58 22.73
N LEU A 766 14.31 -19.88 21.63
CA LEU A 766 15.20 -19.85 20.47
C LEU A 766 15.77 -18.46 20.27
N ASN A 767 17.06 -18.37 19.94
CA ASN A 767 17.74 -17.14 19.63
C ASN A 767 18.49 -17.26 18.31
N HIS A 768 18.03 -16.54 17.29
CA HIS A 768 18.70 -16.42 16.00
C HIS A 768 19.45 -15.10 15.94
N ILE A 769 20.73 -15.15 15.49
CA ILE A 769 21.58 -13.97 15.34
C ILE A 769 22.14 -13.93 13.92
N LYS A 770 21.89 -12.84 13.21
CA LYS A 770 22.36 -12.63 11.84
C LYS A 770 23.11 -11.31 11.74
N GLN A 771 24.35 -11.37 11.22
CA GLN A 771 25.04 -10.16 10.78
C GLN A 771 24.44 -9.70 9.45
N ILE A 772 24.16 -8.42 9.33
CA ILE A 772 23.54 -7.83 8.14
C ILE A 772 24.39 -6.69 7.58
N SER A 773 24.17 -6.36 6.31
CA SER A 773 24.87 -5.28 5.62
C SER A 773 24.33 -3.87 5.93
N HIS A 774 23.23 -3.76 6.68
CA HIS A 774 22.62 -2.50 7.10
C HIS A 774 23.40 -1.85 8.25
N GLU A 775 23.26 -0.52 8.41
CA GLU A 775 23.88 0.19 9.54
C GLU A 775 23.12 -0.02 10.86
N ASP A 776 21.77 -0.06 10.79
CA ASP A 776 20.93 -0.22 11.97
C ASP A 776 20.93 -1.66 12.47
N ASN A 777 20.60 -1.80 13.75
CA ASN A 777 20.26 -3.07 14.35
C ASN A 777 18.74 -3.28 14.42
N ALA A 778 18.32 -4.53 14.57
CA ALA A 778 16.98 -4.84 15.01
C ALA A 778 16.93 -6.03 15.96
N LEU A 779 16.03 -5.95 16.91
CA LEU A 779 15.63 -7.06 17.76
C LEU A 779 14.12 -7.27 17.60
N THR A 780 13.76 -8.50 17.30
CA THR A 780 12.38 -9.00 17.36
C THR A 780 12.32 -10.16 18.33
N ILE A 781 11.34 -10.16 19.23
CA ILE A 781 11.09 -11.27 20.13
C ILE A 781 9.60 -11.58 20.18
N ALA A 782 9.26 -12.85 19.97
CA ALA A 782 7.90 -13.35 19.95
C ALA A 782 7.69 -14.37 21.08
N TYR A 783 6.59 -14.21 21.81
CA TYR A 783 6.20 -15.01 22.96
C TYR A 783 4.89 -15.71 22.70
N PHE A 784 4.87 -17.03 22.86
CA PHE A 784 3.71 -17.90 22.64
C PHE A 784 3.45 -18.71 23.92
N PRO A 785 2.43 -18.38 24.70
CA PRO A 785 2.09 -19.18 25.90
C PRO A 785 1.55 -20.55 25.48
N LYS A 786 1.75 -21.54 26.34
CA LYS A 786 1.23 -22.88 26.13
C LYS A 786 -0.18 -23.08 26.71
N GLY A 787 -0.89 -24.09 26.21
CA GLY A 787 -2.12 -24.58 26.82
C GLY A 787 -3.39 -23.83 26.45
N TYR A 788 -3.31 -22.91 25.48
CA TYR A 788 -4.49 -22.25 24.92
C TYR A 788 -4.84 -22.88 23.55
N ASP A 789 -6.11 -23.07 23.30
CA ASP A 789 -6.56 -23.33 21.95
C ASP A 789 -6.39 -22.09 21.06
N GLU A 790 -6.55 -22.28 19.76
CA GLU A 790 -6.27 -21.21 18.78
C GLU A 790 -7.08 -19.93 19.04
N LEU A 791 -8.37 -20.05 19.30
CA LEU A 791 -9.26 -18.90 19.46
C LEU A 791 -9.10 -18.23 20.83
N GLN A 792 -8.86 -19.02 21.88
CA GLN A 792 -8.55 -18.51 23.22
C GLN A 792 -7.24 -17.71 23.20
N GLY A 793 -6.20 -18.25 22.56
CA GLY A 793 -4.91 -17.56 22.41
C GLY A 793 -5.03 -16.30 21.61
N LEU A 794 -5.75 -16.33 20.47
CA LEU A 794 -5.97 -15.18 19.62
C LEU A 794 -6.73 -14.06 20.36
N SER A 795 -7.79 -14.40 21.05
CA SER A 795 -8.62 -13.41 21.77
C SER A 795 -7.83 -12.66 22.84
N ARG A 796 -7.02 -13.39 23.63
CA ARG A 796 -6.16 -12.81 24.68
C ARG A 796 -5.04 -11.98 24.11
N ALA A 797 -4.35 -12.49 23.09
CA ALA A 797 -3.26 -11.79 22.42
C ALA A 797 -3.75 -10.49 21.76
N SER A 798 -4.94 -10.50 21.16
CA SER A 798 -5.51 -9.31 20.51
C SER A 798 -5.79 -8.19 21.51
N LEU A 799 -6.46 -8.51 22.62
CA LEU A 799 -6.77 -7.51 23.65
C LEU A 799 -5.49 -6.99 24.33
N LEU A 800 -4.57 -7.89 24.65
CA LEU A 800 -3.30 -7.51 25.27
C LEU A 800 -2.44 -6.65 24.34
N LYS A 801 -2.41 -6.95 23.05
CA LYS A 801 -1.74 -6.12 22.03
C LYS A 801 -2.28 -4.69 22.03
N ASP A 802 -3.61 -4.50 22.06
CA ASP A 802 -4.22 -3.17 22.07
C ASP A 802 -3.85 -2.36 23.32
N ILE A 803 -3.72 -3.04 24.46
CA ILE A 803 -3.26 -2.42 25.71
C ILE A 803 -1.78 -2.02 25.63
N LEU A 804 -0.91 -2.93 25.16
CA LEU A 804 0.54 -2.76 25.24
C LEU A 804 1.16 -1.93 24.12
N SER A 805 0.58 -1.94 22.92
CA SER A 805 1.21 -1.37 21.74
C SER A 805 1.56 0.11 21.92
N ARG A 806 0.64 0.88 22.53
CA ARG A 806 0.88 2.29 22.81
C ARG A 806 1.93 2.49 23.91
N TRP A 807 1.86 1.73 25.02
CA TRP A 807 2.82 1.84 26.10
C TRP A 807 4.25 1.54 25.63
N TYR A 808 4.38 0.53 24.77
CA TYR A 808 5.66 0.13 24.19
C TYR A 808 6.23 1.19 23.26
N PHE A 809 5.38 1.77 22.43
CA PHE A 809 5.77 2.84 21.52
C PHE A 809 6.21 4.10 22.30
N ASP A 810 5.41 4.56 23.28
CA ASP A 810 5.72 5.76 24.06
C ASP A 810 7.03 5.61 24.84
N ASP A 811 7.22 4.48 25.53
CA ASP A 811 8.43 4.25 26.30
C ASP A 811 9.67 4.14 25.41
N LEU A 812 9.68 3.26 24.41
CA LEU A 812 10.92 2.98 23.68
C LEU A 812 11.18 3.97 22.52
N ARG A 813 10.15 4.46 21.84
CA ARG A 813 10.31 5.43 20.77
C ARG A 813 10.36 6.87 21.29
N THR A 814 9.34 7.28 22.04
CA THR A 814 9.17 8.69 22.41
C THR A 814 10.12 9.09 23.54
N ASP A 815 10.17 8.30 24.63
CA ASP A 815 10.95 8.66 25.82
C ASP A 815 12.41 8.23 25.70
N LYS A 816 12.68 7.00 25.24
CA LYS A 816 14.05 6.47 25.15
C LYS A 816 14.72 6.75 23.81
N GLN A 817 13.93 7.12 22.80
CA GLN A 817 14.43 7.47 21.46
C GLN A 817 15.34 6.36 20.86
N LEU A 818 15.00 5.10 21.09
CA LEU A 818 15.80 3.97 20.60
C LEU A 818 15.77 3.87 19.08
N GLY A 819 14.68 4.29 18.43
CA GLY A 819 14.54 4.25 16.99
C GLY A 819 13.17 4.71 16.54
N TYR A 820 13.03 4.92 15.23
CA TYR A 820 11.74 5.32 14.64
C TYR A 820 10.75 4.16 14.61
N VAL A 821 11.21 2.93 14.44
CA VAL A 821 10.35 1.75 14.30
C VAL A 821 10.35 0.96 15.59
N VAL A 822 9.27 1.09 16.34
CA VAL A 822 9.03 0.40 17.61
C VAL A 822 7.57 0.00 17.63
N TYR A 823 7.26 -1.31 17.72
CA TYR A 823 5.89 -1.77 17.80
C TYR A 823 5.74 -3.13 18.48
N ALA A 824 4.55 -3.34 19.08
CA ALA A 824 4.07 -4.61 19.56
C ALA A 824 2.84 -5.02 18.76
N TYR A 825 2.74 -6.29 18.36
CA TYR A 825 1.62 -6.80 17.58
C TYR A 825 1.38 -8.30 17.80
N ASN A 826 0.23 -8.77 17.33
CA ASN A 826 -0.08 -10.18 17.35
C ASN A 826 0.77 -10.95 16.36
N THR A 827 1.22 -12.12 16.78
CA THR A 827 1.90 -13.07 15.89
C THR A 827 1.31 -14.47 16.05
N ARG A 828 1.58 -15.33 15.07
CA ARG A 828 1.04 -16.68 15.07
C ARG A 828 1.98 -17.65 14.36
N ILE A 829 2.12 -18.84 14.93
CA ILE A 829 2.75 -20.01 14.29
C ILE A 829 1.74 -21.15 14.33
N GLY A 830 1.34 -21.64 13.15
CA GLY A 830 0.27 -22.65 13.04
C GLY A 830 -1.03 -22.17 13.69
N THR A 831 -1.48 -22.88 14.71
CA THR A 831 -2.67 -22.56 15.52
C THR A 831 -2.36 -21.82 16.82
N THR A 832 -1.10 -21.57 17.13
CA THR A 832 -0.69 -20.92 18.38
C THR A 832 -0.48 -19.43 18.17
N SER A 833 -1.26 -18.61 18.89
CA SER A 833 -1.18 -17.15 18.85
C SER A 833 -0.32 -16.62 20.00
N GLY A 834 0.38 -15.51 19.76
CA GLY A 834 1.26 -14.86 20.70
C GLY A 834 1.45 -13.38 20.45
N LEU A 835 2.40 -12.78 21.13
CA LEU A 835 2.76 -11.38 21.02
C LEU A 835 4.20 -11.24 20.52
N GLN A 836 4.43 -10.28 19.64
CA GLN A 836 5.74 -9.96 19.13
C GLN A 836 6.08 -8.49 19.40
N PHE A 837 7.30 -8.26 19.88
CA PHE A 837 7.87 -6.95 20.13
C PHE A 837 9.07 -6.74 19.23
N SER A 838 9.10 -5.60 18.56
CA SER A 838 10.11 -5.32 17.52
C SER A 838 10.62 -3.90 17.62
N VAL A 839 11.94 -3.75 17.53
CA VAL A 839 12.64 -2.45 17.51
C VAL A 839 13.71 -2.47 16.43
N GLN A 840 13.74 -1.44 15.58
CA GLN A 840 14.87 -1.11 14.74
C GLN A 840 15.53 0.16 15.28
N SER A 841 16.83 0.12 15.49
CA SER A 841 17.58 1.22 16.10
C SER A 841 18.87 1.56 15.35
N PRO A 842 19.09 2.86 15.02
CA PRO A 842 20.36 3.36 14.55
C PRO A 842 21.33 3.70 15.68
N THR A 843 20.90 3.63 16.95
CA THR A 843 21.66 4.14 18.11
C THR A 843 21.87 3.11 19.20
N ALA A 844 21.05 2.05 19.26
CA ALA A 844 21.13 1.02 20.28
C ALA A 844 21.48 -0.36 19.68
N SER A 845 22.27 -1.12 20.41
CA SER A 845 22.58 -2.53 20.10
C SER A 845 21.40 -3.45 20.44
N PRO A 846 21.31 -4.66 19.88
CA PRO A 846 20.31 -5.65 20.29
C PRO A 846 20.33 -5.93 21.80
N LYS A 847 21.50 -5.87 22.44
CA LYS A 847 21.65 -6.02 23.89
C LYS A 847 20.94 -4.89 24.64
N GLU A 848 21.14 -3.65 24.25
CA GLU A 848 20.50 -2.49 24.89
C GLU A 848 18.99 -2.51 24.65
N ILE A 849 18.55 -2.84 23.43
CA ILE A 849 17.12 -3.00 23.11
C ILE A 849 16.50 -4.06 24.03
N MET A 850 17.17 -5.20 24.24
CA MET A 850 16.64 -6.25 25.11
C MET A 850 16.55 -5.79 26.58
N GLN A 851 17.53 -5.04 27.09
CA GLN A 851 17.48 -4.46 28.44
C GLN A 851 16.30 -3.52 28.61
N HIS A 852 16.00 -2.71 27.59
CA HIS A 852 14.81 -1.85 27.59
C HIS A 852 13.52 -2.67 27.55
N ASN A 853 13.46 -3.74 26.77
CA ASN A 853 12.31 -4.66 26.74
C ASN A 853 12.07 -5.30 28.11
N GLU A 854 13.10 -5.84 28.76
CA GLU A 854 13.00 -6.47 30.08
C GLU A 854 12.49 -5.50 31.15
N ARG A 855 12.97 -4.24 31.12
CA ARG A 855 12.45 -3.19 32.00
C ARG A 855 10.99 -2.90 31.70
N PHE A 856 10.66 -2.66 30.41
CA PHE A 856 9.29 -2.39 29.97
C PHE A 856 8.33 -3.49 30.39
N PHE A 857 8.71 -4.76 30.23
CA PHE A 857 7.83 -5.87 30.62
C PHE A 857 7.51 -5.89 32.11
N LYS A 858 8.47 -5.58 32.97
CA LYS A 858 8.24 -5.49 34.41
C LYS A 858 7.34 -4.30 34.76
N GLU A 859 7.58 -3.15 34.20
CA GLU A 859 6.79 -1.93 34.41
C GLU A 859 5.37 -2.10 33.89
N SER A 860 5.20 -2.75 32.74
CA SER A 860 3.89 -3.02 32.13
C SER A 860 3.06 -3.99 32.98
N LEU A 861 3.67 -4.99 33.61
CA LEU A 861 2.96 -5.86 34.55
C LEU A 861 2.40 -5.05 35.71
N ALA A 862 3.18 -4.13 36.27
CA ALA A 862 2.72 -3.26 37.35
C ALA A 862 1.56 -2.34 36.89
N LYS A 863 1.67 -1.77 35.67
CA LYS A 863 0.59 -0.96 35.07
C LYS A 863 -0.68 -1.77 34.82
N LEU A 864 -0.55 -2.99 34.30
CA LEU A 864 -1.70 -3.91 34.06
C LEU A 864 -2.39 -4.25 35.38
N ASN A 865 -1.62 -4.52 36.45
CA ASN A 865 -2.18 -4.77 37.80
C ASN A 865 -2.93 -3.55 38.33
N ALA A 866 -2.40 -2.35 38.14
CA ALA A 866 -2.99 -1.10 38.62
C ALA A 866 -4.15 -0.59 37.74
N MET A 867 -4.33 -1.12 36.54
CA MET A 867 -5.40 -0.71 35.60
C MET A 867 -6.77 -0.84 36.24
N SER A 868 -7.59 0.18 36.14
CA SER A 868 -8.96 0.14 36.66
C SER A 868 -9.85 -0.78 35.80
N ALA A 869 -10.95 -1.26 36.39
CA ALA A 869 -11.94 -2.03 35.64
C ALA A 869 -12.56 -1.21 34.49
N GLU A 870 -12.77 0.10 34.70
CA GLU A 870 -13.28 1.01 33.68
C GLU A 870 -12.31 1.16 32.49
N GLU A 871 -11.01 1.30 32.79
CA GLU A 871 -9.99 1.41 31.72
C GLU A 871 -9.86 0.11 30.93
N PHE A 872 -9.86 -1.03 31.59
CA PHE A 872 -9.87 -2.35 30.94
C PHE A 872 -11.08 -2.51 30.01
N GLU A 873 -12.27 -2.10 30.48
CA GLU A 873 -13.51 -2.18 29.71
C GLU A 873 -13.44 -1.30 28.45
N LYS A 874 -12.81 -0.14 28.50
CA LYS A 874 -12.61 0.72 27.31
C LYS A 874 -11.80 0.01 26.23
N TYR A 875 -10.70 -0.66 26.58
CA TYR A 875 -9.93 -1.44 25.61
C TYR A 875 -10.73 -2.61 25.02
N ARG A 876 -11.46 -3.34 25.89
CA ARG A 876 -12.29 -4.47 25.46
C ARG A 876 -13.42 -4.01 24.54
N ALA A 877 -14.12 -2.96 24.89
CA ALA A 877 -15.19 -2.38 24.07
C ALA A 877 -14.66 -1.88 22.72
N SER A 878 -13.52 -1.20 22.72
CA SER A 878 -12.88 -0.72 21.49
C SER A 878 -12.51 -1.87 20.54
N LEU A 879 -11.92 -2.95 21.05
CA LEU A 879 -11.61 -4.13 20.25
C LEU A 879 -12.87 -4.80 19.69
N LEU A 880 -13.92 -4.92 20.49
CA LEU A 880 -15.21 -5.47 20.05
C LEU A 880 -15.84 -4.63 18.94
N GLU A 881 -15.77 -3.31 19.04
CA GLU A 881 -16.26 -2.39 18.02
C GLU A 881 -15.52 -2.62 16.69
N VAL A 882 -14.19 -2.68 16.72
CA VAL A 882 -13.37 -2.96 15.51
C VAL A 882 -13.72 -4.31 14.88
N LEU A 883 -13.88 -5.37 15.69
CA LEU A 883 -14.24 -6.70 15.17
C LEU A 883 -15.65 -6.78 14.59
N GLN A 884 -16.53 -5.87 14.98
CA GLN A 884 -17.92 -5.78 14.51
C GLN A 884 -18.09 -4.84 13.31
N HIS A 885 -17.01 -4.19 12.83
CA HIS A 885 -17.06 -3.36 11.64
C HIS A 885 -17.62 -4.15 10.46
N LYS A 886 -18.48 -3.48 9.70
CA LYS A 886 -19.03 -4.02 8.47
C LYS A 886 -18.01 -3.87 7.34
N PRO A 887 -17.93 -4.84 6.44
CA PRO A 887 -17.14 -4.70 5.23
C PRO A 887 -17.54 -3.46 4.41
N GLU A 888 -16.55 -2.75 3.91
CA GLU A 888 -16.71 -1.56 3.05
C GLU A 888 -16.43 -1.86 1.57
N SER A 889 -15.99 -3.10 1.29
CA SER A 889 -15.79 -3.62 -0.06
C SER A 889 -16.07 -5.12 -0.12
N LEU A 890 -16.35 -5.61 -1.33
CA LEU A 890 -16.50 -7.05 -1.57
C LEU A 890 -15.22 -7.83 -1.18
N ASP A 891 -14.06 -7.20 -1.33
CA ASP A 891 -12.78 -7.76 -0.90
C ASP A 891 -12.72 -7.99 0.61
N GLN A 892 -13.19 -7.01 1.40
CA GLN A 892 -13.25 -7.16 2.85
C GLN A 892 -14.27 -8.22 3.27
N GLU A 893 -15.45 -8.27 2.62
CA GLU A 893 -16.44 -9.31 2.90
C GLU A 893 -15.90 -10.71 2.59
N PHE A 894 -15.25 -10.89 1.46
CA PHE A 894 -14.59 -12.15 1.09
C PHE A 894 -13.49 -12.53 2.10
N ALA A 895 -12.67 -11.57 2.51
CA ALA A 895 -11.56 -11.78 3.43
C ALA A 895 -11.99 -12.32 4.82
N GLU A 896 -13.22 -12.01 5.27
CA GLU A 896 -13.77 -12.55 6.52
C GLU A 896 -13.83 -14.09 6.53
N PHE A 897 -13.95 -14.73 5.36
CA PHE A 897 -14.13 -16.18 5.22
C PHE A 897 -12.86 -16.94 4.82
N VAL A 898 -11.83 -16.24 4.31
CA VAL A 898 -10.62 -16.88 3.77
C VAL A 898 -9.89 -17.72 4.80
N THR A 899 -9.78 -17.25 6.04
CA THR A 899 -9.08 -18.02 7.10
C THR A 899 -9.82 -19.30 7.46
N ASP A 900 -11.14 -19.24 7.59
CA ASP A 900 -11.97 -20.42 7.84
C ASP A 900 -11.90 -21.40 6.67
N PHE A 901 -12.01 -20.90 5.44
CA PHE A 901 -11.87 -21.70 4.24
C PHE A 901 -10.51 -22.40 4.18
N SER A 902 -9.41 -21.68 4.35
CA SER A 902 -8.05 -22.26 4.26
C SER A 902 -7.78 -23.32 5.33
N ARG A 903 -8.47 -23.27 6.46
CA ARG A 903 -8.36 -24.22 7.58
C ARG A 903 -9.39 -25.34 7.59
N GLY A 904 -10.25 -25.40 6.59
CA GLY A 904 -11.31 -26.40 6.48
C GLY A 904 -12.45 -26.19 7.48
N ASN A 905 -12.58 -25.01 8.11
CA ASN A 905 -13.72 -24.68 8.93
C ASN A 905 -14.93 -24.32 8.04
N GLY A 906 -15.67 -25.32 7.58
CA GLY A 906 -16.87 -25.11 6.75
C GLY A 906 -18.06 -24.45 7.48
N GLN A 907 -17.94 -24.15 8.78
CA GLN A 907 -18.96 -23.39 9.52
C GLN A 907 -18.81 -21.88 9.37
N PHE A 908 -17.65 -21.38 8.98
CA PHE A 908 -17.36 -19.96 8.83
C PHE A 908 -17.80 -19.14 10.05
N ASP A 909 -17.43 -19.59 11.25
CA ASP A 909 -17.89 -19.01 12.52
C ASP A 909 -16.75 -18.48 13.42
N ARG A 910 -15.51 -18.45 12.92
CA ARG A 910 -14.33 -18.04 13.66
C ARG A 910 -14.46 -16.62 14.23
N LYS A 911 -14.88 -15.65 13.41
CA LYS A 911 -15.07 -14.24 13.82
C LYS A 911 -16.08 -14.17 14.97
N THR A 912 -17.21 -14.83 14.85
CA THR A 912 -18.26 -14.87 15.89
C THR A 912 -17.74 -15.47 17.20
N LYS A 913 -17.02 -16.60 17.13
CA LYS A 913 -16.44 -17.25 18.30
C LYS A 913 -15.39 -16.37 19.00
N VAL A 914 -14.54 -15.67 18.24
CA VAL A 914 -13.55 -14.74 18.80
C VAL A 914 -14.25 -13.58 19.52
N ILE A 915 -15.29 -12.99 18.93
CA ILE A 915 -16.09 -11.93 19.55
C ILE A 915 -16.69 -12.41 20.88
N GLU A 916 -17.29 -13.62 20.90
CA GLU A 916 -17.88 -14.16 22.14
C GLU A 916 -16.83 -14.43 23.21
N LEU A 917 -15.65 -14.91 22.83
CA LEU A 917 -14.55 -15.09 23.77
C LEU A 917 -14.08 -13.75 24.35
N ILE A 918 -13.89 -12.72 23.51
CA ILE A 918 -13.46 -11.39 23.97
C ILE A 918 -14.49 -10.77 24.94
N LYS A 919 -15.79 -10.92 24.70
CA LYS A 919 -16.84 -10.47 25.62
C LYS A 919 -16.71 -11.07 27.03
N GLN A 920 -16.19 -12.27 27.12
CA GLN A 920 -16.03 -13.00 28.39
C GLN A 920 -14.68 -12.72 29.07
N LEU A 921 -13.69 -12.14 28.38
CA LEU A 921 -12.37 -11.91 28.95
C LEU A 921 -12.45 -10.95 30.14
N THR A 922 -11.79 -11.34 31.21
CA THR A 922 -11.57 -10.50 32.40
C THR A 922 -10.16 -9.92 32.39
N LYS A 923 -9.94 -8.90 33.21
CA LYS A 923 -8.57 -8.36 33.43
C LYS A 923 -7.63 -9.46 33.93
N GLN A 924 -8.14 -10.40 34.81
CA GLN A 924 -7.32 -11.49 35.31
C GLN A 924 -6.86 -12.44 34.18
N ASP A 925 -7.72 -12.76 33.23
CA ASP A 925 -7.34 -13.59 32.07
C ASP A 925 -6.16 -12.98 31.28
N ILE A 926 -6.15 -11.66 31.17
CA ILE A 926 -5.07 -10.93 30.48
C ILE A 926 -3.80 -10.87 31.32
N LEU A 927 -3.91 -10.70 32.63
CA LEU A 927 -2.78 -10.78 33.54
C LEU A 927 -2.13 -12.17 33.54
N ASP A 928 -2.94 -13.23 33.60
CA ASP A 928 -2.45 -14.61 33.56
C ASP A 928 -1.76 -14.92 32.24
N PHE A 929 -2.34 -14.49 31.13
CA PHE A 929 -1.73 -14.66 29.81
C PHE A 929 -0.41 -13.90 29.70
N TYR A 930 -0.36 -12.65 30.20
CA TYR A 930 0.86 -11.84 30.24
C TYR A 930 1.95 -12.48 31.10
N GLN A 931 1.55 -12.91 32.30
CA GLN A 931 2.47 -13.57 33.25
C GLN A 931 3.09 -14.82 32.63
N GLN A 932 2.26 -15.71 32.06
CA GLN A 932 2.73 -16.96 31.45
C GLN A 932 3.58 -16.74 30.21
N ALA A 933 3.15 -15.85 29.31
CA ALA A 933 3.82 -15.67 28.02
C ALA A 933 5.15 -14.92 28.18
N ILE A 934 5.15 -13.79 28.88
CA ILE A 934 6.23 -12.79 28.85
C ILE A 934 7.11 -12.86 30.09
N ILE A 935 6.51 -12.97 31.28
CA ILE A 935 7.28 -12.95 32.54
C ILE A 935 7.88 -14.34 32.84
N ASP A 936 7.03 -15.36 32.91
CA ASP A 936 7.47 -16.73 33.24
C ASP A 936 8.02 -17.48 32.01
N GLN A 937 7.60 -17.06 30.82
CA GLN A 937 8.01 -17.65 29.54
C GLN A 937 7.79 -19.18 29.57
N THR A 938 6.61 -19.62 29.94
CA THR A 938 6.26 -21.04 30.12
C THR A 938 6.04 -21.79 28.82
N GLY A 939 5.94 -21.08 27.68
CA GLY A 939 5.71 -21.60 26.36
C GLY A 939 6.88 -21.37 25.41
N PHE A 940 6.60 -21.29 24.12
CA PHE A 940 7.60 -21.11 23.08
C PHE A 940 8.00 -19.64 22.95
N VAL A 941 9.30 -19.38 22.86
CA VAL A 941 9.84 -18.02 22.64
C VAL A 941 10.82 -18.04 21.49
N PHE A 942 10.68 -17.05 20.58
CA PHE A 942 11.62 -16.91 19.48
C PHE A 942 12.15 -15.46 19.42
N ALA A 943 13.44 -15.30 19.67
CA ALA A 943 14.17 -14.06 19.49
C ALA A 943 14.97 -14.08 18.18
N SER A 944 14.93 -12.98 17.43
CA SER A 944 15.73 -12.79 16.22
C SER A 944 16.44 -11.43 16.29
N GLN A 945 17.77 -11.47 16.16
CA GLN A 945 18.66 -10.31 16.23
C GLN A 945 19.33 -10.09 14.88
N ALA A 946 19.00 -8.99 14.22
CA ALA A 946 19.72 -8.51 13.05
C ALA A 946 20.75 -7.48 13.51
N VAL A 947 22.03 -7.84 13.40
CA VAL A 947 23.14 -7.02 13.88
C VAL A 947 23.75 -6.25 12.72
N GLY A 948 23.62 -4.93 12.76
CA GLY A 948 24.14 -4.03 11.75
C GLY A 948 25.67 -3.94 11.79
N LYS A 949 26.25 -3.37 10.76
CA LYS A 949 27.71 -3.26 10.62
C LYS A 949 28.34 -2.11 11.42
N ASN A 950 27.55 -1.27 12.12
CA ASN A 950 28.10 -0.22 12.96
C ASN A 950 28.76 -0.81 14.23
N PRO A 951 30.09 -0.81 14.36
CA PRO A 951 30.80 -1.50 15.46
C PRO A 951 30.51 -0.89 16.84
N LYS A 952 30.02 0.35 16.92
CA LYS A 952 29.73 1.02 18.19
C LYS A 952 28.47 0.45 18.87
N ILE A 953 27.59 -0.17 18.12
CA ILE A 953 26.30 -0.68 18.58
C ILE A 953 26.02 -2.14 18.16
N SER A 954 27.08 -2.94 17.88
CA SER A 954 26.96 -4.31 17.38
C SER A 954 26.88 -5.40 18.45
N GLN A 955 26.62 -5.01 19.72
CA GLN A 955 26.56 -5.98 20.81
C GLN A 955 25.27 -6.81 20.77
N VAL A 956 25.41 -8.12 20.69
CA VAL A 956 24.29 -9.06 20.74
C VAL A 956 23.71 -9.18 22.15
N ALA A 957 22.41 -9.46 22.24
CA ALA A 957 21.79 -9.85 23.48
C ALA A 957 22.09 -11.33 23.78
N GLU A 958 22.76 -11.58 24.90
CA GLU A 958 22.94 -12.93 25.44
C GLU A 958 21.71 -13.32 26.25
N LEU A 959 20.92 -14.25 25.68
CA LEU A 959 19.67 -14.70 26.28
C LEU A 959 19.92 -16.02 27.01
N LYS A 960 19.90 -15.99 28.35
CA LYS A 960 20.11 -17.19 29.18
C LYS A 960 18.99 -18.21 28.97
N GLY A 961 19.37 -19.47 28.77
CA GLY A 961 18.40 -20.54 28.55
C GLY A 961 17.81 -20.61 27.14
N PHE A 962 18.29 -19.77 26.23
CA PHE A 962 17.89 -19.83 24.82
C PHE A 962 18.85 -20.73 24.02
N GLU A 963 18.28 -21.57 23.18
CA GLU A 963 18.99 -22.38 22.19
C GLU A 963 19.36 -21.49 20.99
N LYS A 964 20.64 -21.52 20.59
CA LYS A 964 21.10 -20.81 19.40
C LYS A 964 20.59 -21.48 18.13
N VAL A 965 19.96 -20.70 17.27
CA VAL A 965 19.45 -21.16 15.97
C VAL A 965 20.50 -20.83 14.89
N GLU A 966 21.08 -21.88 14.31
CA GLU A 966 22.03 -21.74 13.19
C GLU A 966 21.35 -21.92 11.83
N SER A 967 20.34 -22.78 11.75
CA SER A 967 19.55 -23.03 10.54
C SER A 967 18.08 -23.20 10.88
N VAL A 968 17.23 -22.40 10.26
CA VAL A 968 15.76 -22.48 10.38
C VAL A 968 15.24 -23.80 9.79
N GLU A 969 15.79 -24.24 8.67
CA GLU A 969 15.44 -25.51 8.04
C GLU A 969 15.73 -26.72 8.94
N ALA A 970 16.90 -26.72 9.58
CA ALA A 970 17.25 -27.78 10.51
C ALA A 970 16.37 -27.75 11.76
N LEU A 971 16.04 -26.56 12.24
CA LEU A 971 15.20 -26.36 13.42
C LEU A 971 13.78 -26.90 13.22
N GLN A 972 13.19 -26.71 12.04
CA GLN A 972 11.84 -27.22 11.73
C GLN A 972 11.72 -28.73 11.93
N LYS A 973 12.78 -29.50 11.66
CA LYS A 973 12.81 -30.95 11.84
C LYS A 973 12.61 -31.43 13.29
N GLY A 974 12.75 -30.52 14.25
CA GLY A 974 12.55 -30.80 15.68
C GLY A 974 11.13 -30.56 16.18
N PHE A 975 10.18 -30.21 15.31
CA PHE A 975 8.78 -29.95 15.65
C PHE A 975 7.83 -30.93 14.97
N GLU A 976 6.71 -31.19 15.63
CA GLU A 976 5.63 -31.97 15.04
C GLU A 976 4.96 -31.16 13.93
N ILE A 977 4.71 -31.82 12.80
CA ILE A 977 4.01 -31.24 11.66
C ILE A 977 2.57 -31.74 11.71
N LYS A 978 1.63 -30.79 11.80
CA LYS A 978 0.20 -31.07 11.79
C LYS A 978 -0.46 -30.55 10.52
N ARG A 979 -1.67 -31.01 10.25
CA ARG A 979 -2.57 -30.48 9.20
C ARG A 979 -3.68 -29.66 9.85
N TYR A 980 -4.13 -28.63 9.13
CA TYR A 980 -5.28 -27.84 9.55
C TYR A 980 -6.58 -28.64 9.55
#